data_7620b900ccedc9db782c3ba9cc8e5dac
#
_entry.id   7620b900ccedc9db782c3ba9cc8e5dac
#
_cell.length_a   1.000
_cell.length_b   1.000
_cell.length_c   1.000
_cell.angle_alpha   90.00
_cell.angle_beta   90.00
_cell.angle_gamma   90.00
#
_symmetry.space_group_name_H-M   'P 1'
#
loop_
_entity.id
_entity.type
_entity.pdbx_description
1 polymer ?
#
loop_
_entity_poly.entity_id
_entity_poly.type
_entity_poly.pdbx_seq_one_letter_code
_entity_poly.pdbx_strand_id
1 'polypeptide(L)'
;MQDQVQRSLKLVGRVLGDKFKLTACIGIGGSGAVYKADQIALGRTVAVKLLNEEVSADPRMLKRFRDEAMSASRLNHPNCVSIIDYGQADDGLLYLAMEYVKGPTLTQLLVNENPLAVDRVVDITMQMLSGIEEAHLAGVVHADLKADNIILDQRRAGLDVVKLVDFGIARLVTGAREQEDRSISGTPEYMAPEVISGAPPSFASDIYAVGIILYELLAYKTPFFAGSTTEILANHLKALIPSLATKREHVSKELDAIVARALAKHPSDRFVSAADMREALRQLDVRKKVPASDTCTQCGTACPPSFKFCPECGAPRVRVSKAFEIPAPSLSNVLPLPFTGRTSELEQLLAHMHATPAGPRDASEPAQVGMLVTGFEGAGRSALIRQAYGLLGADGRVIYQIGPDPSGLAAPFYPIRSLLAAVLQLPPVSSEIELRDAVLALGLNERDIPGIAQLFGHPTSLLELEPAVRRREMVWSALRALERAALAAPVTIVCEDIDRFDHPSLEILRRATETTELTLPPIVMTATIAFGMQWPAQMPRLEIGALEASDLHAIVDHLEASGMRGLPTVQALFETTRAYPGHVEHVVRYLLEGGRAEDTNTSLPDLIAARLSMLKQSTRDVLQAAAVLGIEPQLDLLRSMLPNEQLEAAMADAERAGILGTDPSGELTFTSRLARDIVYDATPADVRRSLHAQAAAAVEALSPDIALLGHHHDLAGHAKEAVTLLRRAGDHAAEQLDDAGAAQFFQRALVAVRQAVLVGDDDGTAEAQFVLLSVKLADVLRTRGETALARGVLAEARGWSGTPMLVAMIDRASASIALAEGDVEGAITSLRRGVGRAIATGDMNLVCELYLDLSTALLRNGDGDKAQNELVECIDLATLGEGFTAIEGPEPFWRVLRAQAQMVENAGDSYRALRLAEAALFHAQRVRSRLGAARVQQLLAQLCDKAGLGNKAERYRASAINEMRTLGDRRATAELLLSDTPRAAVIIPSRIDDAVQLTKEIGWAEGHERAKRKSSPPPSVKS
;
A
#
# COMPACT_ATOMS: atom_id res chain seq x y z
N MET A 1 -20.47 -1.82 -41.80
CA MET A 1 -21.22 -1.87 -40.52
C MET A 1 -22.13 -3.10 -40.44
N GLN A 2 -23.04 -3.38 -41.40
CA GLN A 2 -23.89 -4.59 -41.36
C GLN A 2 -23.12 -5.91 -41.34
N ASP A 3 -22.03 -6.07 -42.15
CA ASP A 3 -21.16 -7.24 -42.13
C ASP A 3 -20.41 -7.43 -40.81
N GLN A 4 -19.99 -6.35 -40.15
CA GLN A 4 -19.28 -6.41 -38.88
C GLN A 4 -20.24 -6.83 -37.75
N VAL A 5 -21.48 -6.34 -37.75
CA VAL A 5 -22.53 -6.75 -36.81
C VAL A 5 -22.84 -8.25 -36.96
N GLN A 6 -22.96 -8.76 -38.20
CA GLN A 6 -23.22 -10.18 -38.43
C GLN A 6 -22.06 -11.09 -38.01
N ARG A 7 -20.80 -10.64 -38.23
CA ARG A 7 -19.59 -11.37 -37.76
C ARG A 7 -19.53 -11.41 -36.22
N SER A 8 -19.80 -10.28 -35.58
CA SER A 8 -19.79 -10.21 -34.12
C SER A 8 -20.86 -11.08 -33.47
N LEU A 9 -22.06 -11.18 -34.05
CA LEU A 9 -23.11 -12.02 -33.52
C LEU A 9 -22.80 -13.52 -33.66
N LYS A 10 -22.00 -13.94 -34.67
CA LYS A 10 -21.59 -15.34 -34.85
C LYS A 10 -20.62 -15.85 -33.78
N LEU A 11 -19.96 -14.96 -33.03
CA LEU A 11 -19.04 -15.34 -31.98
C LEU A 11 -19.74 -15.63 -30.64
N VAL A 12 -21.02 -15.33 -30.50
CA VAL A 12 -21.83 -15.69 -29.32
C VAL A 12 -21.90 -17.21 -29.17
N GLY A 13 -21.68 -17.71 -27.96
CA GLY A 13 -21.59 -19.16 -27.68
C GLY A 13 -20.17 -19.71 -27.70
N ARG A 14 -19.20 -18.99 -28.25
CA ARG A 14 -17.80 -19.39 -28.31
C ARG A 14 -17.14 -19.32 -26.94
N VAL A 15 -16.15 -20.21 -26.70
CA VAL A 15 -15.26 -20.21 -25.53
C VAL A 15 -13.90 -19.68 -25.96
N LEU A 16 -13.36 -18.72 -25.22
CA LEU A 16 -12.04 -18.13 -25.46
C LEU A 16 -11.04 -18.68 -24.44
N GLY A 17 -9.96 -19.29 -24.94
CA GLY A 17 -8.85 -19.81 -24.14
C GLY A 17 -9.29 -20.72 -23.00
N ASP A 18 -10.34 -21.51 -23.18
CA ASP A 18 -10.99 -22.36 -22.17
C ASP A 18 -11.45 -21.62 -20.88
N LYS A 19 -11.45 -20.29 -20.90
CA LYS A 19 -11.72 -19.46 -19.72
C LYS A 19 -13.05 -18.72 -19.77
N PHE A 20 -13.45 -18.19 -20.95
CA PHE A 20 -14.57 -17.25 -21.07
C PHE A 20 -15.56 -17.70 -22.14
N LYS A 21 -16.80 -17.98 -21.75
CA LYS A 21 -17.89 -18.33 -22.70
C LYS A 21 -18.67 -17.07 -23.03
N LEU A 22 -18.64 -16.63 -24.28
CA LEU A 22 -19.38 -15.47 -24.76
C LEU A 22 -20.88 -15.74 -24.75
N THR A 23 -21.66 -14.90 -24.05
CA THR A 23 -23.13 -15.11 -23.89
C THR A 23 -23.98 -14.13 -24.68
N ALA A 24 -23.53 -12.90 -24.86
CA ALA A 24 -24.21 -11.88 -25.64
C ALA A 24 -23.22 -10.81 -26.15
N CYS A 25 -23.46 -10.26 -27.34
CA CYS A 25 -22.74 -9.07 -27.78
C CYS A 25 -23.42 -7.82 -27.18
N ILE A 26 -22.68 -6.99 -26.43
CA ILE A 26 -23.20 -5.82 -25.72
C ILE A 26 -22.74 -4.49 -26.32
N GLY A 27 -21.72 -4.50 -27.20
CA GLY A 27 -21.26 -3.31 -27.91
C GLY A 27 -20.40 -3.66 -29.10
N ILE A 28 -20.48 -2.84 -30.17
CA ILE A 28 -19.65 -2.95 -31.37
C ILE A 28 -19.07 -1.58 -31.66
N GLY A 29 -17.75 -1.50 -31.79
CA GLY A 29 -17.01 -0.25 -32.03
C GLY A 29 -15.94 -0.41 -33.10
N GLY A 30 -15.26 0.67 -33.45
CA GLY A 30 -14.21 0.68 -34.47
C GLY A 30 -13.01 -0.22 -34.16
N SER A 31 -12.67 -0.41 -32.91
CA SER A 31 -11.55 -1.26 -32.45
C SER A 31 -11.91 -2.74 -32.23
N GLY A 32 -13.20 -3.09 -32.20
CA GLY A 32 -13.65 -4.45 -31.90
C GLY A 32 -15.06 -4.50 -31.35
N ALA A 33 -15.42 -5.64 -30.74
CA ALA A 33 -16.72 -5.86 -30.14
C ALA A 33 -16.58 -6.27 -28.67
N VAL A 34 -17.54 -5.84 -27.85
CA VAL A 34 -17.60 -6.17 -26.41
C VAL A 34 -18.72 -7.19 -26.19
N TYR A 35 -18.41 -8.23 -25.46
CA TYR A 35 -19.33 -9.32 -25.13
C TYR A 35 -19.52 -9.44 -23.63
N LYS A 36 -20.74 -9.73 -23.24
CA LYS A 36 -21.00 -10.33 -21.94
C LYS A 36 -20.55 -11.80 -22.02
N ALA A 37 -19.81 -12.26 -21.04
CA ALA A 37 -19.29 -13.63 -21.00
C ALA A 37 -19.35 -14.21 -19.58
N ASP A 38 -19.36 -15.53 -19.48
CA ASP A 38 -19.24 -16.23 -18.22
C ASP A 38 -17.82 -16.75 -18.07
N GLN A 39 -17.16 -16.39 -16.98
CA GLN A 39 -15.86 -16.95 -16.60
C GLN A 39 -16.08 -18.37 -16.07
N ILE A 40 -15.69 -19.38 -16.83
CA ILE A 40 -16.06 -20.79 -16.59
C ILE A 40 -15.57 -21.27 -15.22
N ALA A 41 -14.32 -20.96 -14.86
CA ALA A 41 -13.71 -21.44 -13.61
C ALA A 41 -14.35 -20.87 -12.33
N LEU A 42 -14.92 -19.66 -12.39
CA LEU A 42 -15.44 -18.94 -11.22
C LEU A 42 -16.96 -18.75 -11.25
N GLY A 43 -17.63 -19.11 -12.34
CA GLY A 43 -19.09 -18.97 -12.48
C GLY A 43 -19.59 -17.53 -12.43
N ARG A 44 -18.72 -16.52 -12.69
CA ARG A 44 -19.10 -15.12 -12.65
C ARG A 44 -19.20 -14.50 -14.04
N THR A 45 -20.10 -13.52 -14.18
CA THR A 45 -20.24 -12.76 -15.42
C THR A 45 -19.14 -11.69 -15.52
N VAL A 46 -18.54 -11.58 -16.72
CA VAL A 46 -17.49 -10.62 -17.07
C VAL A 46 -17.83 -9.94 -18.40
N ALA A 47 -17.20 -8.82 -18.70
CA ALA A 47 -17.20 -8.22 -20.04
C ALA A 47 -15.89 -8.61 -20.75
N VAL A 48 -15.99 -9.02 -22.01
CA VAL A 48 -14.83 -9.40 -22.83
C VAL A 48 -14.84 -8.57 -24.10
N LYS A 49 -13.82 -7.74 -24.29
CA LYS A 49 -13.58 -6.97 -25.51
C LYS A 49 -12.68 -7.78 -26.44
N LEU A 50 -13.18 -8.10 -27.63
CA LEU A 50 -12.41 -8.74 -28.71
C LEU A 50 -11.97 -7.67 -29.70
N LEU A 51 -10.68 -7.62 -30.00
CA LEU A 51 -10.12 -6.70 -31.00
C LEU A 51 -10.33 -7.26 -32.42
N ASN A 52 -10.41 -6.36 -33.39
CA ASN A 52 -10.55 -6.72 -34.80
C ASN A 52 -9.34 -7.55 -35.30
N GLU A 53 -9.56 -8.41 -36.32
CA GLU A 53 -8.53 -9.26 -36.91
C GLU A 53 -7.33 -8.45 -37.43
N GLU A 54 -7.58 -7.30 -38.05
CA GLU A 54 -6.54 -6.39 -38.58
C GLU A 54 -5.58 -5.92 -37.47
N VAL A 55 -6.09 -5.63 -36.29
CA VAL A 55 -5.31 -5.20 -35.11
C VAL A 55 -4.56 -6.40 -34.51
N SER A 56 -5.19 -7.56 -34.49
CA SER A 56 -4.62 -8.78 -33.90
C SER A 56 -3.49 -9.39 -34.74
N ALA A 57 -3.42 -9.09 -36.02
CA ALA A 57 -2.42 -9.63 -36.94
C ALA A 57 -1.06 -8.89 -36.92
N ASP A 58 -0.97 -7.67 -36.36
CA ASP A 58 0.28 -6.90 -36.32
C ASP A 58 1.07 -7.20 -35.04
N PRO A 59 2.31 -7.74 -35.13
CA PRO A 59 3.15 -8.03 -33.95
C PRO A 59 3.48 -6.81 -33.10
N ARG A 60 3.54 -5.59 -33.69
CA ARG A 60 3.78 -4.35 -32.97
C ARG A 60 2.56 -4.00 -32.12
N MET A 61 1.36 -4.26 -32.61
CA MET A 61 0.10 -4.06 -31.90
C MET A 61 -0.07 -5.05 -30.74
N LEU A 62 0.36 -6.29 -30.91
CA LEU A 62 0.37 -7.29 -29.85
C LEU A 62 1.22 -6.83 -28.64
N LYS A 63 2.41 -6.31 -28.90
CA LYS A 63 3.29 -5.78 -27.83
C LYS A 63 2.65 -4.58 -27.12
N ARG A 64 2.16 -3.60 -27.89
CA ARG A 64 1.49 -2.42 -27.32
C ARG A 64 0.25 -2.79 -26.51
N PHE A 65 -0.59 -3.71 -27.02
CA PHE A 65 -1.75 -4.21 -26.32
C PHE A 65 -1.40 -4.82 -24.97
N ARG A 66 -0.34 -5.64 -24.91
CA ARG A 66 0.15 -6.20 -23.64
C ARG A 66 0.61 -5.12 -22.68
N ASP A 67 1.40 -4.17 -23.16
CA ASP A 67 1.95 -3.09 -22.33
C ASP A 67 0.81 -2.20 -21.77
N GLU A 68 -0.21 -1.87 -22.56
CA GLU A 68 -1.36 -1.07 -22.13
C GLU A 68 -2.30 -1.86 -21.23
N ALA A 69 -2.60 -3.12 -21.53
CA ALA A 69 -3.40 -4.00 -20.68
C ALA A 69 -2.73 -4.18 -19.30
N MET A 70 -1.40 -4.36 -19.28
CA MET A 70 -0.63 -4.42 -18.02
C MET A 70 -0.68 -3.09 -17.25
N SER A 71 -0.62 -1.96 -17.92
CA SER A 71 -0.70 -0.65 -17.26
C SER A 71 -2.09 -0.41 -16.68
N ALA A 72 -3.14 -0.69 -17.45
CA ALA A 72 -4.52 -0.54 -17.01
C ALA A 72 -4.92 -1.58 -15.94
N SER A 73 -4.31 -2.77 -15.90
CA SER A 73 -4.61 -3.78 -14.87
C SER A 73 -4.13 -3.39 -13.47
N ARG A 74 -3.28 -2.37 -13.36
CA ARG A 74 -2.81 -1.83 -12.08
C ARG A 74 -3.78 -0.85 -11.44
N LEU A 75 -4.76 -0.35 -12.22
CA LEU A 75 -5.76 0.57 -11.73
C LEU A 75 -6.73 -0.19 -10.81
N ASN A 76 -6.68 0.10 -9.52
CA ASN A 76 -7.58 -0.45 -8.52
C ASN A 76 -8.31 0.67 -7.81
N HIS A 77 -9.34 1.22 -8.47
CA HIS A 77 -10.11 2.34 -7.97
C HIS A 77 -11.62 2.08 -8.14
N PRO A 78 -12.49 2.46 -7.18
CA PRO A 78 -13.93 2.22 -7.27
C PRO A 78 -14.57 2.80 -8.54
N ASN A 79 -14.02 3.88 -9.09
CA ASN A 79 -14.51 4.53 -10.30
C ASN A 79 -13.81 4.07 -11.59
N CYS A 80 -12.91 3.09 -11.54
CA CYS A 80 -12.31 2.45 -12.71
C CYS A 80 -12.80 1.01 -12.84
N VAL A 81 -12.96 0.52 -14.07
CA VAL A 81 -13.25 -0.89 -14.31
C VAL A 81 -12.01 -1.73 -14.05
N SER A 82 -12.16 -2.85 -13.33
CA SER A 82 -11.06 -3.77 -13.06
C SER A 82 -10.81 -4.70 -14.25
N ILE A 83 -9.55 -4.79 -14.72
CA ILE A 83 -9.14 -5.78 -15.71
C ILE A 83 -8.91 -7.12 -15.00
N ILE A 84 -9.51 -8.18 -15.54
CA ILE A 84 -9.50 -9.53 -14.98
C ILE A 84 -8.46 -10.41 -15.66
N ASP A 85 -8.39 -10.35 -16.99
CA ASP A 85 -7.47 -11.15 -17.79
C ASP A 85 -7.30 -10.52 -19.18
N TYR A 86 -6.22 -10.83 -19.86
CA TYR A 86 -6.01 -10.47 -21.25
C TYR A 86 -5.19 -11.57 -21.94
N GLY A 87 -5.38 -11.73 -23.23
CA GLY A 87 -4.67 -12.78 -23.97
C GLY A 87 -4.98 -12.80 -25.44
N GLN A 88 -4.54 -13.88 -26.08
CA GLN A 88 -4.83 -14.20 -27.46
C GLN A 88 -5.59 -15.51 -27.52
N ALA A 89 -6.69 -15.53 -28.25
CA ALA A 89 -7.47 -16.73 -28.48
C ALA A 89 -6.78 -17.63 -29.52
N ASP A 90 -7.22 -18.91 -29.66
CA ASP A 90 -6.58 -19.90 -30.51
C ASP A 90 -6.55 -19.52 -32.00
N ASP A 91 -7.45 -18.65 -32.43
CA ASP A 91 -7.50 -18.10 -33.82
C ASP A 91 -6.69 -16.80 -33.97
N GLY A 92 -5.92 -16.41 -32.94
CA GLY A 92 -5.08 -15.24 -32.99
C GLY A 92 -5.77 -13.93 -32.59
N LEU A 93 -7.09 -13.91 -32.31
CA LEU A 93 -7.78 -12.71 -31.84
C LEU A 93 -7.35 -12.31 -30.44
N LEU A 94 -7.08 -11.02 -30.24
CA LEU A 94 -6.75 -10.47 -28.94
C LEU A 94 -8.04 -10.21 -28.14
N TYR A 95 -8.01 -10.56 -26.84
CA TYR A 95 -9.11 -10.29 -25.94
C TYR A 95 -8.65 -9.61 -24.65
N LEU A 96 -9.55 -8.78 -24.09
CA LEU A 96 -9.42 -8.17 -22.78
C LEU A 96 -10.68 -8.50 -21.98
N ALA A 97 -10.54 -9.23 -20.88
CA ALA A 97 -11.62 -9.54 -19.94
C ALA A 97 -11.59 -8.55 -18.77
N MET A 98 -12.75 -7.98 -18.44
CA MET A 98 -12.89 -6.96 -17.44
C MET A 98 -14.17 -7.14 -16.61
N GLU A 99 -14.31 -6.42 -15.54
CA GLU A 99 -15.52 -6.37 -14.72
C GLU A 99 -16.74 -6.04 -15.58
N TYR A 100 -17.82 -6.83 -15.44
CA TYR A 100 -19.11 -6.51 -16.06
C TYR A 100 -19.88 -5.54 -15.18
N VAL A 101 -20.03 -4.30 -15.63
CA VAL A 101 -20.78 -3.25 -14.96
C VAL A 101 -22.22 -3.28 -15.43
N LYS A 102 -23.20 -3.35 -14.51
CA LYS A 102 -24.61 -3.37 -14.81
C LYS A 102 -25.21 -1.99 -14.61
N GLY A 103 -25.46 -1.27 -15.69
CA GLY A 103 -26.07 0.06 -15.64
C GLY A 103 -26.05 0.76 -17.00
N PRO A 104 -26.67 1.95 -17.12
CA PRO A 104 -26.65 2.76 -18.33
C PRO A 104 -25.31 3.49 -18.50
N THR A 105 -24.92 3.78 -19.73
CA THR A 105 -23.88 4.75 -20.05
C THR A 105 -24.39 6.17 -19.80
N LEU A 106 -23.49 7.16 -19.67
CA LEU A 106 -23.91 8.56 -19.56
C LEU A 106 -24.72 9.00 -20.80
N THR A 107 -24.41 8.52 -21.98
CA THR A 107 -25.21 8.75 -23.20
C THR A 107 -26.63 8.26 -23.03
N GLN A 108 -26.82 7.06 -22.49
CA GLN A 108 -28.16 6.51 -22.23
C GLN A 108 -28.89 7.27 -21.12
N LEU A 109 -28.13 7.71 -20.09
CA LEU A 109 -28.70 8.55 -19.03
C LEU A 109 -29.28 9.86 -19.59
N LEU A 110 -28.49 10.55 -20.44
CA LEU A 110 -28.91 11.81 -21.07
C LEU A 110 -30.16 11.68 -21.94
N VAL A 111 -30.37 10.50 -22.55
CA VAL A 111 -31.57 10.20 -23.34
C VAL A 111 -32.80 9.95 -22.45
N ASN A 112 -32.59 9.23 -21.33
CA ASN A 112 -33.69 8.76 -20.49
C ASN A 112 -34.11 9.76 -19.41
N GLU A 113 -33.17 10.58 -18.91
CA GLU A 113 -33.36 11.50 -17.82
C GLU A 113 -32.90 12.91 -18.21
N ASN A 114 -33.84 13.77 -18.51
CA ASN A 114 -33.58 15.17 -18.91
C ASN A 114 -34.70 16.07 -18.34
N PRO A 115 -34.35 17.06 -17.49
CA PRO A 115 -33.04 17.56 -17.06
C PRO A 115 -32.44 16.85 -15.84
N LEU A 116 -31.13 16.60 -15.86
CA LEU A 116 -30.40 16.12 -14.68
C LEU A 116 -30.23 17.25 -13.65
N ALA A 117 -30.36 16.98 -12.38
CA ALA A 117 -30.11 17.97 -11.33
C ALA A 117 -28.61 18.38 -11.33
N VAL A 118 -28.31 19.66 -11.08
CA VAL A 118 -26.94 20.20 -11.19
C VAL A 118 -26.00 19.57 -10.16
N ASP A 119 -26.49 19.35 -8.94
CA ASP A 119 -25.77 18.64 -7.88
C ASP A 119 -25.39 17.21 -8.30
N ARG A 120 -26.31 16.46 -8.90
CA ARG A 120 -26.06 15.12 -9.43
C ARG A 120 -25.01 15.14 -10.55
N VAL A 121 -25.05 16.13 -11.44
CA VAL A 121 -24.04 16.29 -12.50
C VAL A 121 -22.65 16.56 -11.91
N VAL A 122 -22.58 17.41 -10.89
CA VAL A 122 -21.33 17.71 -10.18
C VAL A 122 -20.80 16.44 -9.48
N ASP A 123 -21.66 15.69 -8.79
CA ASP A 123 -21.27 14.45 -8.12
C ASP A 123 -20.74 13.39 -9.10
N ILE A 124 -21.40 13.20 -10.24
CA ILE A 124 -20.93 12.30 -11.31
C ILE A 124 -19.55 12.75 -11.81
N THR A 125 -19.37 14.06 -12.05
CA THR A 125 -18.12 14.61 -12.55
C THR A 125 -16.99 14.47 -11.53
N MET A 126 -17.25 14.67 -10.25
CA MET A 126 -16.27 14.47 -9.18
C MET A 126 -15.80 13.00 -9.10
N GLN A 127 -16.70 12.03 -9.27
CA GLN A 127 -16.34 10.62 -9.32
C GLN A 127 -15.52 10.28 -10.59
N MET A 128 -15.87 10.86 -11.75
CA MET A 128 -15.04 10.73 -12.96
C MET A 128 -13.62 11.23 -12.72
N LEU A 129 -13.49 12.43 -12.14
CA LEU A 129 -12.20 13.03 -11.83
C LEU A 129 -11.40 12.20 -10.81
N SER A 130 -12.05 11.55 -9.85
CA SER A 130 -11.40 10.65 -8.91
C SER A 130 -10.78 9.44 -9.61
N GLY A 131 -11.47 8.83 -10.55
CA GLY A 131 -10.92 7.72 -11.36
C GLY A 131 -9.82 8.16 -12.32
N ILE A 132 -9.95 9.35 -12.91
CA ILE A 132 -8.92 9.94 -13.79
C ILE A 132 -7.67 10.33 -13.01
N GLU A 133 -7.81 10.87 -11.81
CA GLU A 133 -6.69 11.16 -10.91
C GLU A 133 -5.87 9.89 -10.61
N GLU A 134 -6.51 8.78 -10.26
CA GLU A 134 -5.84 7.51 -10.03
C GLU A 134 -5.10 7.01 -11.27
N ALA A 135 -5.73 7.13 -12.46
CA ALA A 135 -5.09 6.77 -13.72
C ALA A 135 -3.85 7.64 -14.01
N HIS A 136 -3.96 8.95 -13.79
CA HIS A 136 -2.84 9.89 -13.99
C HIS A 136 -1.69 9.64 -13.00
N LEU A 137 -1.99 9.31 -11.74
CA LEU A 137 -1.00 8.91 -10.74
C LEU A 137 -0.28 7.61 -11.14
N ALA A 138 -0.98 6.68 -11.78
CA ALA A 138 -0.40 5.47 -12.34
C ALA A 138 0.35 5.69 -13.68
N GLY A 139 0.42 6.95 -14.17
CA GLY A 139 1.04 7.29 -15.44
C GLY A 139 0.19 6.91 -16.67
N VAL A 140 -1.09 6.60 -16.49
CA VAL A 140 -2.01 6.20 -17.55
C VAL A 140 -2.86 7.37 -18.00
N VAL A 141 -2.83 7.69 -19.31
CA VAL A 141 -3.74 8.64 -19.96
C VAL A 141 -4.92 7.86 -20.51
N HIS A 142 -6.17 8.30 -20.24
CA HIS A 142 -7.35 7.61 -20.76
C HIS A 142 -7.49 7.72 -22.28
N ALA A 143 -7.24 8.91 -22.84
CA ALA A 143 -7.17 9.22 -24.27
C ALA A 143 -8.43 9.02 -25.13
N ASP A 144 -9.50 8.40 -24.63
CA ASP A 144 -10.82 8.26 -25.30
C ASP A 144 -11.97 8.47 -24.32
N LEU A 145 -11.90 9.53 -23.50
CA LEU A 145 -12.99 9.90 -22.60
C LEU A 145 -14.19 10.46 -23.38
N LYS A 146 -15.34 9.81 -23.19
CA LYS A 146 -16.64 10.21 -23.77
C LYS A 146 -17.79 9.63 -22.95
N ALA A 147 -19.00 10.15 -23.14
CA ALA A 147 -20.18 9.73 -22.38
C ALA A 147 -20.49 8.21 -22.52
N ASP A 148 -20.13 7.59 -23.64
CA ASP A 148 -20.30 6.13 -23.84
C ASP A 148 -19.34 5.28 -23.01
N ASN A 149 -18.17 5.80 -22.66
CA ASN A 149 -17.15 5.09 -21.89
C ASN A 149 -17.28 5.30 -20.37
N ILE A 150 -18.44 5.80 -19.92
CA ILE A 150 -18.76 6.04 -18.52
C ILE A 150 -20.09 5.37 -18.21
N ILE A 151 -20.05 4.38 -17.30
CA ILE A 151 -21.22 3.58 -16.92
C ILE A 151 -21.61 3.92 -15.48
N LEU A 152 -22.90 4.08 -15.20
CA LEU A 152 -23.41 4.21 -13.85
C LEU A 152 -23.81 2.84 -13.32
N ASP A 153 -23.06 2.32 -12.34
CA ASP A 153 -23.32 1.01 -11.74
C ASP A 153 -24.58 1.04 -10.88
N GLN A 154 -25.59 0.31 -11.31
CA GLN A 154 -26.90 0.21 -10.64
C GLN A 154 -26.95 -0.88 -9.55
N ARG A 155 -25.84 -1.57 -9.26
CA ARG A 155 -25.81 -2.58 -8.20
C ARG A 155 -26.00 -2.02 -6.81
N ARG A 156 -25.88 -0.70 -6.64
CA ARG A 156 -26.16 0.02 -5.39
C ARG A 156 -27.39 0.90 -5.60
N ALA A 157 -28.55 0.44 -5.16
CA ALA A 157 -29.81 1.17 -5.29
C ALA A 157 -29.70 2.57 -4.65
N GLY A 158 -29.98 3.61 -5.44
CA GLY A 158 -30.07 5.01 -5.00
C GLY A 158 -28.77 5.81 -5.03
N LEU A 159 -27.62 5.25 -5.44
CA LEU A 159 -26.37 5.96 -5.61
C LEU A 159 -25.82 5.75 -7.02
N ASP A 160 -25.49 6.85 -7.70
CA ASP A 160 -24.75 6.79 -8.95
C ASP A 160 -23.28 6.44 -8.63
N VAL A 161 -22.85 5.22 -8.94
CA VAL A 161 -21.44 4.85 -8.88
C VAL A 161 -20.88 4.85 -10.28
N VAL A 162 -20.03 5.83 -10.56
CA VAL A 162 -19.39 5.98 -11.87
C VAL A 162 -18.32 4.90 -12.06
N LYS A 163 -18.29 4.27 -13.24
CA LYS A 163 -17.25 3.34 -13.68
C LYS A 163 -16.71 3.80 -15.04
N LEU A 164 -15.43 4.17 -15.08
CA LEU A 164 -14.69 4.48 -16.29
C LEU A 164 -14.25 3.17 -16.96
N VAL A 165 -14.53 3.05 -18.26
CA VAL A 165 -14.18 1.88 -19.07
C VAL A 165 -13.29 2.27 -20.25
N ASP A 166 -12.60 1.30 -20.84
CA ASP A 166 -11.82 1.47 -22.07
C ASP A 166 -10.60 2.42 -21.99
N PHE A 167 -9.82 2.34 -20.91
CA PHE A 167 -8.56 3.07 -20.77
C PHE A 167 -7.56 2.73 -21.89
N GLY A 168 -7.10 3.76 -22.62
CA GLY A 168 -5.91 3.71 -23.49
C GLY A 168 -5.93 2.82 -24.74
N ILE A 169 -6.86 1.85 -24.82
CA ILE A 169 -6.91 0.83 -25.89
C ILE A 169 -7.11 1.46 -27.28
N ALA A 170 -7.70 2.65 -27.36
CA ALA A 170 -7.88 3.36 -28.62
C ALA A 170 -6.57 3.76 -29.29
N ARG A 171 -5.48 4.01 -28.55
CA ARG A 171 -4.14 4.31 -29.10
C ARG A 171 -3.53 3.15 -29.87
N LEU A 172 -3.90 1.91 -29.56
CA LEU A 172 -3.42 0.71 -30.26
C LEU A 172 -3.82 0.69 -31.73
N VAL A 173 -5.04 1.17 -32.00
CA VAL A 173 -5.62 1.10 -33.37
C VAL A 173 -5.13 2.26 -34.23
N THR A 174 -4.79 3.40 -33.65
CA THR A 174 -4.46 4.64 -34.36
C THR A 174 -2.98 4.79 -34.69
N GLY A 175 -2.07 4.33 -33.82
CA GLY A 175 -0.62 4.49 -34.01
C GLY A 175 0.00 3.73 -35.19
N ALA A 176 -0.75 2.81 -35.83
CA ALA A 176 -0.30 2.09 -37.03
C ALA A 176 -0.71 2.80 -38.35
N ARG A 177 -1.79 3.59 -38.30
CA ARG A 177 -2.28 4.31 -39.50
C ARG A 177 -1.71 5.72 -39.65
N GLU A 178 -1.13 6.29 -38.60
CA GLU A 178 -0.59 7.67 -38.61
C GLU A 178 0.67 7.85 -39.47
N GLN A 179 1.33 6.78 -39.90
CA GLN A 179 2.50 6.89 -40.80
C GLN A 179 2.16 6.84 -42.29
N GLU A 180 0.97 6.41 -42.69
CA GLU A 180 0.59 6.28 -44.10
C GLU A 180 -0.67 7.07 -44.49
N ASP A 181 -1.57 7.40 -43.58
CA ASP A 181 -2.78 8.23 -43.87
C ASP A 181 -3.05 9.22 -42.73
N ARG A 182 -3.16 10.51 -43.04
CA ARG A 182 -3.52 11.59 -42.09
C ARG A 182 -4.97 11.54 -41.62
N SER A 183 -5.48 10.35 -41.24
CA SER A 183 -6.85 10.24 -40.72
C SER A 183 -6.83 10.44 -39.21
N ILE A 184 -7.45 11.53 -38.74
CA ILE A 184 -7.70 11.84 -37.32
C ILE A 184 -8.61 10.75 -36.76
N SER A 185 -8.10 9.94 -35.81
CA SER A 185 -8.86 8.88 -35.17
C SER A 185 -9.25 9.28 -33.74
N GLY A 186 -10.51 9.07 -33.40
CA GLY A 186 -11.15 9.39 -32.11
C GLY A 186 -12.56 9.87 -32.32
N THR A 187 -13.27 10.18 -31.22
CA THR A 187 -14.60 10.80 -31.24
C THR A 187 -14.43 12.30 -31.30
N PRO A 188 -14.71 12.95 -32.44
CA PRO A 188 -14.34 14.35 -32.69
C PRO A 188 -14.90 15.33 -31.67
N GLU A 189 -16.06 15.02 -31.10
CA GLU A 189 -16.82 15.85 -30.15
C GLU A 189 -16.13 16.07 -28.80
N TYR A 190 -15.16 15.20 -28.42
CA TYR A 190 -14.46 15.25 -27.13
C TYR A 190 -12.96 15.52 -27.27
N MET A 191 -12.48 15.70 -28.50
CA MET A 191 -11.05 15.78 -28.79
C MET A 191 -10.45 17.13 -28.39
N ALA A 192 -9.32 17.09 -27.66
CA ALA A 192 -8.64 18.30 -27.21
C ALA A 192 -7.93 19.04 -28.38
N PRO A 193 -7.84 20.38 -28.36
CA PRO A 193 -7.22 21.18 -29.45
C PRO A 193 -5.80 20.77 -29.82
N GLU A 194 -4.96 20.46 -28.84
CA GLU A 194 -3.58 19.99 -29.06
C GLU A 194 -3.54 18.63 -29.74
N VAL A 195 -4.47 17.74 -29.43
CA VAL A 195 -4.57 16.41 -30.04
C VAL A 195 -5.02 16.53 -31.50
N ILE A 196 -5.99 17.43 -31.78
CA ILE A 196 -6.41 17.77 -33.15
C ILE A 196 -5.24 18.35 -33.95
N SER A 197 -4.35 19.07 -33.28
CA SER A 197 -3.15 19.67 -33.90
C SER A 197 -1.99 18.67 -34.07
N GLY A 198 -2.16 17.39 -33.70
CA GLY A 198 -1.19 16.30 -33.85
C GLY A 198 -0.30 16.05 -32.64
N ALA A 199 -0.53 16.68 -31.50
CA ALA A 199 0.17 16.33 -30.27
C ALA A 199 -0.39 14.99 -29.68
N PRO A 200 0.45 14.21 -28.99
CA PRO A 200 -0.04 13.01 -28.31
C PRO A 200 -1.02 13.38 -27.19
N PRO A 201 -2.02 12.52 -26.89
CA PRO A 201 -2.87 12.69 -25.72
C PRO A 201 -2.06 12.78 -24.42
N SER A 202 -2.52 13.61 -23.50
CA SER A 202 -1.87 13.93 -22.23
C SER A 202 -2.88 14.02 -21.08
N PHE A 203 -2.44 14.17 -19.85
CA PHE A 203 -3.33 14.41 -18.70
C PHE A 203 -4.22 15.66 -18.91
N ALA A 204 -3.68 16.69 -19.57
CA ALA A 204 -4.44 17.89 -19.88
C ALA A 204 -5.51 17.65 -20.96
N SER A 205 -5.32 16.71 -21.88
CA SER A 205 -6.35 16.31 -22.84
C SER A 205 -7.49 15.52 -22.20
N ASP A 206 -7.24 14.71 -21.18
CA ASP A 206 -8.28 14.04 -20.42
C ASP A 206 -9.12 15.04 -19.62
N ILE A 207 -8.48 16.04 -18.99
CA ILE A 207 -9.19 17.15 -18.29
C ILE A 207 -10.10 17.93 -19.26
N TYR A 208 -9.64 18.18 -20.49
CA TYR A 208 -10.48 18.81 -21.52
C TYR A 208 -11.71 17.94 -21.86
N ALA A 209 -11.52 16.64 -22.05
CA ALA A 209 -12.62 15.72 -22.35
C ALA A 209 -13.62 15.64 -21.19
N VAL A 210 -13.19 15.64 -19.92
CA VAL A 210 -14.06 15.76 -18.75
C VAL A 210 -14.84 17.08 -18.80
N GLY A 211 -14.18 18.18 -19.18
CA GLY A 211 -14.83 19.48 -19.38
C GLY A 211 -15.95 19.44 -20.44
N ILE A 212 -15.73 18.74 -21.56
CA ILE A 212 -16.77 18.52 -22.61
C ILE A 212 -17.94 17.72 -22.03
N ILE A 213 -17.66 16.62 -21.31
CA ILE A 213 -18.69 15.77 -20.70
C ILE A 213 -19.51 16.57 -19.66
N LEU A 214 -18.84 17.34 -18.81
CA LEU A 214 -19.50 18.20 -17.82
C LEU A 214 -20.42 19.22 -18.51
N TYR A 215 -19.92 19.85 -19.57
CA TYR A 215 -20.76 20.76 -20.38
C TYR A 215 -21.98 20.03 -20.99
N GLU A 216 -21.75 18.83 -21.55
CA GLU A 216 -22.79 18.00 -22.16
C GLU A 216 -23.87 17.59 -21.15
N LEU A 217 -23.47 17.14 -19.94
CA LEU A 217 -24.40 16.80 -18.86
C LEU A 217 -25.24 17.99 -18.39
N LEU A 218 -24.68 19.21 -18.47
CA LEU A 218 -25.38 20.45 -18.09
C LEU A 218 -26.24 21.02 -19.22
N ALA A 219 -25.80 20.93 -20.48
CA ALA A 219 -26.44 21.57 -21.63
C ALA A 219 -27.18 20.59 -22.57
N TYR A 220 -27.08 19.26 -22.30
CA TYR A 220 -27.66 18.17 -23.12
C TYR A 220 -27.12 18.08 -24.55
N LYS A 221 -26.06 18.79 -24.84
CA LYS A 221 -25.30 18.73 -26.09
C LYS A 221 -23.87 19.19 -25.86
N THR A 222 -22.93 18.70 -26.66
CA THR A 222 -21.55 19.15 -26.65
C THR A 222 -21.43 20.64 -27.02
N PRO A 223 -20.41 21.37 -26.50
CA PRO A 223 -20.30 22.82 -26.70
C PRO A 223 -20.04 23.22 -28.15
N PHE A 224 -19.45 22.33 -28.95
CA PHE A 224 -18.99 22.61 -30.33
C PHE A 224 -19.71 21.76 -31.37
N PHE A 225 -20.97 21.44 -31.13
CA PHE A 225 -21.80 20.69 -32.09
C PHE A 225 -21.96 21.45 -33.43
N ALA A 226 -21.75 20.73 -34.56
CA ALA A 226 -21.86 21.23 -35.92
C ALA A 226 -22.31 20.13 -36.90
N GLY A 227 -22.65 20.50 -38.13
CA GLY A 227 -23.18 19.59 -39.15
C GLY A 227 -22.14 18.65 -39.78
N SER A 228 -20.84 18.90 -39.59
CA SER A 228 -19.76 18.06 -40.13
C SER A 228 -18.62 17.91 -39.15
N THR A 229 -17.92 16.78 -39.25
CA THR A 229 -16.71 16.49 -38.44
C THR A 229 -15.65 17.59 -38.55
N THR A 230 -15.43 18.09 -39.76
CA THR A 230 -14.44 19.17 -40.01
C THR A 230 -14.79 20.43 -39.29
N GLU A 231 -16.08 20.80 -39.24
CA GLU A 231 -16.54 21.99 -38.49
C GLU A 231 -16.44 21.77 -36.98
N ILE A 232 -16.76 20.58 -36.48
CA ILE A 232 -16.59 20.22 -35.05
C ILE A 232 -15.13 20.44 -34.66
N LEU A 233 -14.18 19.87 -35.40
CA LEU A 233 -12.76 19.99 -35.13
C LEU A 233 -12.28 21.45 -35.22
N ALA A 234 -12.76 22.22 -36.21
CA ALA A 234 -12.43 23.63 -36.32
C ALA A 234 -12.96 24.45 -35.12
N ASN A 235 -14.15 24.11 -34.61
CA ASN A 235 -14.75 24.74 -33.43
C ASN A 235 -13.94 24.42 -32.15
N HIS A 236 -13.48 23.22 -31.97
CA HIS A 236 -12.56 22.88 -30.85
C HIS A 236 -11.30 23.74 -30.86
N LEU A 237 -10.74 24.03 -32.05
CA LEU A 237 -9.54 24.85 -32.18
C LEU A 237 -9.79 26.34 -31.94
N LYS A 238 -10.93 26.89 -32.42
CA LYS A 238 -11.08 28.34 -32.57
C LYS A 238 -12.34 28.95 -31.93
N ALA A 239 -13.42 28.18 -31.76
CA ALA A 239 -14.68 28.73 -31.29
C ALA A 239 -14.62 29.13 -29.81
N LEU A 240 -15.31 30.22 -29.47
CA LEU A 240 -15.49 30.61 -28.07
C LEU A 240 -16.36 29.54 -27.36
N ILE A 241 -16.06 29.32 -26.11
CA ILE A 241 -16.83 28.40 -25.26
C ILE A 241 -18.19 29.03 -24.96
N PRO A 242 -19.31 28.38 -25.32
CA PRO A 242 -20.61 28.95 -25.06
C PRO A 242 -20.93 28.92 -23.56
N SER A 243 -21.30 30.07 -22.96
CA SER A 243 -21.63 30.12 -21.53
C SER A 243 -22.87 29.30 -21.20
N LEU A 244 -22.77 28.49 -20.15
CA LEU A 244 -23.89 27.71 -19.60
C LEU A 244 -24.88 28.56 -18.84
N ALA A 245 -24.45 29.66 -18.23
CA ALA A 245 -25.32 30.57 -17.46
C ALA A 245 -26.43 31.21 -18.33
N THR A 246 -26.24 31.28 -19.66
CA THR A 246 -27.24 31.76 -20.61
C THR A 246 -28.20 30.66 -21.10
N LYS A 247 -27.87 29.37 -20.84
CA LYS A 247 -28.62 28.22 -21.36
C LYS A 247 -29.42 27.48 -20.30
N ARG A 248 -29.09 27.66 -19.03
CA ARG A 248 -29.72 26.94 -17.92
C ARG A 248 -29.79 27.82 -16.65
N GLU A 249 -30.98 28.07 -16.15
CA GLU A 249 -31.26 29.03 -15.05
C GLU A 249 -30.57 28.71 -13.71
N HIS A 250 -30.09 27.49 -13.47
CA HIS A 250 -29.54 27.08 -12.18
C HIS A 250 -28.05 26.79 -12.21
N VAL A 251 -27.34 27.11 -13.30
CA VAL A 251 -25.87 27.00 -13.36
C VAL A 251 -25.25 28.25 -12.78
N SER A 252 -24.46 28.11 -11.72
CA SER A 252 -23.77 29.23 -11.09
C SER A 252 -22.65 29.76 -11.98
N LYS A 253 -22.26 31.03 -11.78
CA LYS A 253 -21.15 31.64 -12.54
C LYS A 253 -19.82 30.92 -12.25
N GLU A 254 -19.68 30.41 -11.04
CA GLU A 254 -18.50 29.66 -10.58
C GLU A 254 -18.42 28.33 -11.33
N LEU A 255 -19.54 27.61 -11.49
CA LEU A 255 -19.55 26.35 -12.26
C LEU A 255 -19.29 26.61 -13.75
N ASP A 256 -19.86 27.68 -14.31
CA ASP A 256 -19.57 28.10 -15.70
C ASP A 256 -18.08 28.44 -15.90
N ALA A 257 -17.44 29.08 -14.91
CA ALA A 257 -16.03 29.40 -14.94
C ALA A 257 -15.15 28.14 -14.86
N ILE A 258 -15.54 27.12 -14.07
CA ILE A 258 -14.82 25.83 -14.00
C ILE A 258 -14.87 25.12 -15.36
N VAL A 259 -16.06 25.05 -15.98
CA VAL A 259 -16.21 24.48 -17.32
C VAL A 259 -15.38 25.24 -18.34
N ALA A 260 -15.43 26.57 -18.32
CA ALA A 260 -14.65 27.42 -19.24
C ALA A 260 -13.14 27.19 -19.06
N ARG A 261 -12.65 27.03 -17.82
CA ARG A 261 -11.24 26.73 -17.54
C ARG A 261 -10.86 25.34 -18.03
N ALA A 262 -11.66 24.31 -17.80
CA ALA A 262 -11.40 22.97 -18.28
C ALA A 262 -11.33 22.90 -19.82
N LEU A 263 -12.14 23.73 -20.50
CA LEU A 263 -12.23 23.83 -21.96
C LEU A 263 -11.26 24.87 -22.58
N ALA A 264 -10.35 25.44 -21.81
CA ALA A 264 -9.36 26.38 -22.32
C ALA A 264 -8.57 25.77 -23.50
N LYS A 265 -8.30 26.58 -24.53
CA LYS A 265 -7.69 26.10 -25.78
C LYS A 265 -6.25 25.67 -25.55
N HIS A 266 -5.50 26.39 -24.72
CA HIS A 266 -4.13 26.05 -24.39
C HIS A 266 -4.11 25.12 -23.16
N PRO A 267 -3.38 24.01 -23.19
CA PRO A 267 -3.30 23.07 -22.07
C PRO A 267 -2.87 23.70 -20.74
N SER A 268 -1.94 24.69 -20.78
CA SER A 268 -1.44 25.39 -19.59
C SER A 268 -2.49 26.26 -18.87
N ASP A 269 -3.57 26.63 -19.56
CA ASP A 269 -4.61 27.50 -19.01
C ASP A 269 -5.72 26.67 -18.33
N ARG A 270 -5.67 25.35 -18.43
CA ARG A 270 -6.58 24.39 -17.81
C ARG A 270 -6.20 24.14 -16.34
N PHE A 271 -6.87 23.22 -15.71
CA PHE A 271 -6.44 22.69 -14.42
C PHE A 271 -5.14 21.90 -14.56
N VAL A 272 -4.27 22.02 -13.56
CA VAL A 272 -2.96 21.34 -13.57
C VAL A 272 -3.14 19.83 -13.40
N SER A 273 -4.15 19.42 -12.63
CA SER A 273 -4.48 18.02 -12.37
C SER A 273 -5.98 17.77 -12.29
N ALA A 274 -6.39 16.50 -12.38
CA ALA A 274 -7.77 16.10 -12.14
C ALA A 274 -8.20 16.39 -10.69
N ALA A 275 -7.29 16.30 -9.73
CA ALA A 275 -7.50 16.69 -8.33
C ALA A 275 -7.86 18.18 -8.20
N ASP A 276 -7.15 19.08 -8.91
CA ASP A 276 -7.43 20.51 -8.86
C ASP A 276 -8.80 20.85 -9.42
N MET A 277 -9.20 20.19 -10.51
CA MET A 277 -10.55 20.38 -11.08
C MET A 277 -11.63 19.83 -10.13
N ARG A 278 -11.40 18.67 -9.51
CA ARG A 278 -12.30 18.08 -8.52
C ARG A 278 -12.46 18.97 -7.30
N GLU A 279 -11.36 19.56 -6.82
CA GLU A 279 -11.39 20.48 -5.69
C GLU A 279 -12.17 21.78 -6.03
N ALA A 280 -11.99 22.33 -7.23
CA ALA A 280 -12.76 23.47 -7.68
C ALA A 280 -14.27 23.17 -7.74
N LEU A 281 -14.67 21.98 -8.17
CA LEU A 281 -16.07 21.53 -8.14
C LEU A 281 -16.59 21.34 -6.71
N ARG A 282 -15.77 20.83 -5.79
CA ARG A 282 -16.13 20.65 -4.38
C ARG A 282 -16.40 21.98 -3.67
N GLN A 283 -15.66 23.03 -4.04
CA GLN A 283 -15.83 24.37 -3.49
C GLN A 283 -17.10 25.08 -4.00
N LEU A 284 -17.78 24.52 -5.01
CA LEU A 284 -19.05 25.04 -5.49
C LEU A 284 -20.14 24.80 -4.46
N ASP A 285 -20.74 25.88 -3.98
CA ASP A 285 -21.98 25.85 -3.22
C ASP A 285 -23.16 25.62 -4.17
N VAL A 286 -23.29 24.41 -4.70
CA VAL A 286 -24.30 24.04 -5.69
C VAL A 286 -25.72 24.09 -5.12
N ARG A 287 -25.84 24.15 -3.76
CA ARG A 287 -27.11 24.12 -3.04
C ARG A 287 -27.75 25.52 -2.83
N LYS A 288 -27.18 26.61 -3.34
CA LYS A 288 -27.69 27.95 -3.17
C LYS A 288 -28.43 28.50 -4.38
N LYS A 289 -29.77 28.39 -4.37
CA LYS A 289 -30.71 29.45 -4.72
C LYS A 289 -32.15 29.06 -4.35
N VAL A 290 -32.48 29.20 -3.05
CA VAL A 290 -33.88 29.33 -2.60
C VAL A 290 -34.02 30.69 -1.92
N PRO A 291 -35.13 31.47 -2.12
CA PRO A 291 -35.23 32.84 -1.65
C PRO A 291 -35.12 32.94 -0.12
N ALA A 292 -34.34 33.91 0.32
CA ALA A 292 -34.09 34.22 1.72
C ALA A 292 -35.31 34.74 2.44
N SER A 293 -35.65 34.20 3.62
CA SER A 293 -36.55 34.86 4.53
C SER A 293 -36.28 34.75 6.02
N ASP A 294 -35.17 34.12 6.45
CA ASP A 294 -34.82 34.12 7.90
C ASP A 294 -33.31 34.19 8.11
N THR A 295 -32.92 34.94 9.13
CA THR A 295 -31.52 35.06 9.55
C THR A 295 -31.19 34.09 10.71
N CYS A 296 -29.96 33.57 10.76
CA CYS A 296 -29.48 32.78 11.86
C CYS A 296 -29.43 33.62 13.15
N THR A 297 -29.95 33.06 14.23
CA THR A 297 -29.98 33.75 15.53
C THR A 297 -28.61 33.85 16.20
N GLN A 298 -27.63 33.08 15.74
CA GLN A 298 -26.30 33.01 16.34
C GLN A 298 -25.26 33.85 15.59
N CYS A 299 -25.30 33.94 14.24
CA CYS A 299 -24.30 34.66 13.45
C CYS A 299 -24.90 35.71 12.51
N GLY A 300 -26.22 35.87 12.42
CA GLY A 300 -26.87 36.88 11.57
C GLY A 300 -26.92 36.53 10.08
N THR A 301 -26.39 35.42 9.63
CA THR A 301 -26.40 35.05 8.21
C THR A 301 -27.78 34.64 7.73
N ALA A 302 -28.16 35.08 6.54
CA ALA A 302 -29.47 34.77 5.92
C ALA A 302 -29.50 33.28 5.55
N CYS A 303 -30.46 32.54 6.11
CA CYS A 303 -30.62 31.10 5.89
C CYS A 303 -31.99 30.81 5.26
N PRO A 304 -32.06 30.06 4.15
CA PRO A 304 -33.32 29.63 3.58
C PRO A 304 -34.18 28.79 4.54
N PRO A 305 -35.53 28.83 4.42
CA PRO A 305 -36.42 28.09 5.32
C PRO A 305 -36.27 26.59 5.32
N SER A 306 -35.68 26.01 4.27
CA SER A 306 -35.40 24.60 4.11
C SER A 306 -34.13 24.12 4.83
N PHE A 307 -33.28 25.06 5.29
CA PHE A 307 -32.05 24.68 6.01
C PHE A 307 -32.34 24.43 7.48
N LYS A 308 -31.92 23.26 7.99
CA LYS A 308 -32.05 22.88 9.40
C LYS A 308 -30.94 23.45 10.26
N PHE A 309 -29.83 23.85 9.65
CA PHE A 309 -28.64 24.43 10.29
C PHE A 309 -28.17 25.67 9.52
N CYS A 310 -27.50 26.58 10.21
CA CYS A 310 -26.88 27.73 9.56
C CYS A 310 -25.63 27.26 8.77
N PRO A 311 -25.53 27.60 7.47
CA PRO A 311 -24.40 27.17 6.65
C PRO A 311 -23.06 27.82 7.02
N GLU A 312 -23.11 28.96 7.76
CA GLU A 312 -21.92 29.72 8.12
C GLU A 312 -21.35 29.32 9.50
N CYS A 313 -22.24 29.09 10.50
CA CYS A 313 -21.80 28.79 11.86
C CYS A 313 -22.27 27.41 12.37
N GLY A 314 -23.00 26.63 11.56
CA GLY A 314 -23.50 25.31 11.93
C GLY A 314 -24.59 25.30 13.02
N ALA A 315 -25.11 26.47 13.45
CA ALA A 315 -26.11 26.53 14.50
C ALA A 315 -27.45 25.94 14.04
N PRO A 316 -28.10 25.09 14.85
CA PRO A 316 -29.40 24.53 14.51
C PRO A 316 -30.47 25.59 14.50
N ARG A 317 -31.39 25.56 13.49
CA ARG A 317 -32.56 26.44 13.43
C ARG A 317 -33.74 25.79 14.16
N VAL A 318 -33.93 26.17 15.41
CA VAL A 318 -35.04 25.68 16.21
C VAL A 318 -36.33 26.44 15.79
N ARG A 319 -37.26 25.77 15.13
CA ARG A 319 -38.66 26.21 15.14
C ARG A 319 -39.26 25.79 16.48
N VAL A 320 -39.46 26.75 17.36
CA VAL A 320 -40.17 26.52 18.61
C VAL A 320 -41.64 26.26 18.30
N SER A 321 -41.99 24.99 18.11
CA SER A 321 -43.37 24.56 18.39
C SER A 321 -43.35 23.97 19.82
N LYS A 322 -44.10 24.57 20.72
CA LYS A 322 -44.32 24.07 22.07
C LYS A 322 -44.88 22.64 21.98
N ALA A 323 -44.05 21.66 22.19
CA ALA A 323 -44.43 20.26 22.43
C ALA A 323 -43.83 19.83 23.74
N PHE A 324 -44.62 19.17 24.56
CA PHE A 324 -44.35 18.57 25.85
C PHE A 324 -42.93 18.04 26.00
N GLU A 325 -42.17 18.55 26.96
CA GLU A 325 -40.92 17.96 27.45
C GLU A 325 -41.17 16.60 28.08
N ILE A 326 -40.88 15.55 27.32
CA ILE A 326 -40.58 14.22 27.90
C ILE A 326 -39.08 14.25 28.17
N PRO A 327 -38.58 13.95 29.39
CA PRO A 327 -37.14 13.87 29.62
C PRO A 327 -36.53 12.83 28.69
N ALA A 328 -35.53 13.25 27.89
CA ALA A 328 -34.78 12.34 27.01
C ALA A 328 -34.12 11.24 27.85
N PRO A 329 -34.22 9.96 27.46
CA PRO A 329 -33.52 8.89 28.12
C PRO A 329 -32.02 9.19 28.19
N SER A 330 -31.37 8.88 29.34
CA SER A 330 -29.94 9.09 29.45
C SER A 330 -29.18 8.12 28.48
N LEU A 331 -28.13 8.61 27.83
CA LEU A 331 -27.28 7.80 26.93
C LEU A 331 -26.83 6.48 27.57
N SER A 332 -26.55 6.50 28.87
CA SER A 332 -26.13 5.32 29.64
C SER A 332 -27.17 4.21 29.73
N ASN A 333 -28.47 4.49 29.47
CA ASN A 333 -29.52 3.49 29.49
C ASN A 333 -29.82 2.86 28.12
N VAL A 334 -29.31 3.49 27.05
CA VAL A 334 -29.62 3.13 25.64
C VAL A 334 -28.41 2.52 24.96
N LEU A 335 -27.22 2.92 25.31
CA LEU A 335 -25.96 2.49 24.72
C LEU A 335 -25.02 1.93 25.80
N PRO A 336 -24.21 0.89 25.46
CA PRO A 336 -24.09 0.27 24.13
C PRO A 336 -25.32 -0.54 23.73
N LEU A 337 -25.52 -0.72 22.42
CA LEU A 337 -26.57 -1.61 21.90
C LEU A 337 -26.35 -3.03 22.44
N PRO A 338 -27.46 -3.78 22.74
CA PRO A 338 -27.33 -5.16 23.20
C PRO A 338 -26.67 -6.03 22.12
N PHE A 339 -25.82 -6.95 22.57
CA PHE A 339 -25.24 -7.96 21.68
C PHE A 339 -26.34 -8.97 21.34
N THR A 340 -26.79 -8.98 20.10
CA THR A 340 -27.87 -9.83 19.60
C THR A 340 -27.41 -10.67 18.41
N GLY A 341 -27.99 -11.85 18.25
CA GLY A 341 -27.61 -12.80 17.23
C GLY A 341 -26.17 -13.33 17.42
N ARG A 342 -25.60 -13.87 16.36
CA ARG A 342 -24.17 -14.27 16.32
C ARG A 342 -23.80 -15.41 17.26
N THR A 343 -24.74 -16.22 17.73
CA THR A 343 -24.46 -17.31 18.66
C THR A 343 -23.52 -18.35 18.04
N SER A 344 -23.76 -18.71 16.79
CA SER A 344 -22.91 -19.66 16.05
C SER A 344 -21.50 -19.15 15.84
N GLU A 345 -21.36 -17.86 15.46
CA GLU A 345 -20.08 -17.22 15.24
C GLU A 345 -19.29 -17.09 16.55
N LEU A 346 -19.97 -16.76 17.65
CA LEU A 346 -19.37 -16.67 18.97
C LEU A 346 -18.88 -18.05 19.47
N GLU A 347 -19.68 -19.11 19.28
CA GLU A 347 -19.28 -20.47 19.61
C GLU A 347 -18.04 -20.93 18.83
N GLN A 348 -18.00 -20.69 17.52
CA GLN A 348 -16.85 -21.02 16.68
C GLN A 348 -15.59 -20.24 17.11
N LEU A 349 -15.75 -18.95 17.41
CA LEU A 349 -14.66 -18.11 17.89
C LEU A 349 -14.12 -18.61 19.23
N LEU A 350 -14.99 -18.87 20.19
CA LEU A 350 -14.63 -19.39 21.52
C LEU A 350 -13.94 -20.75 21.42
N ALA A 351 -14.45 -21.67 20.60
CA ALA A 351 -13.82 -22.97 20.37
C ALA A 351 -12.37 -22.83 19.87
N HIS A 352 -12.12 -21.88 18.95
CA HIS A 352 -10.76 -21.60 18.48
C HIS A 352 -9.90 -20.96 19.57
N MET A 353 -10.41 -19.97 20.30
CA MET A 353 -9.68 -19.27 21.36
C MET A 353 -9.36 -20.19 22.56
N HIS A 354 -10.17 -21.21 22.84
CA HIS A 354 -9.94 -22.23 23.87
C HIS A 354 -8.98 -23.34 23.40
N ALA A 355 -8.66 -23.42 22.12
CA ALA A 355 -7.78 -24.48 21.62
C ALA A 355 -6.47 -24.51 22.42
N THR A 356 -6.07 -25.69 22.84
CA THR A 356 -4.75 -25.86 23.47
C THR A 356 -3.66 -25.72 22.44
N PRO A 357 -2.52 -25.09 22.80
CA PRO A 357 -1.37 -25.01 21.90
C PRO A 357 -1.01 -26.40 21.39
N ALA A 358 -1.02 -26.57 20.09
CA ALA A 358 -0.63 -27.85 19.49
C ALA A 358 0.88 -27.95 19.44
N GLY A 359 1.43 -29.04 19.96
CA GLY A 359 2.87 -29.36 19.87
C GLY A 359 3.35 -29.57 18.42
N PRO A 360 4.64 -29.82 18.21
CA PRO A 360 5.19 -30.11 16.89
C PRO A 360 4.39 -31.22 16.19
N ARG A 361 3.94 -30.95 14.96
CA ARG A 361 3.01 -31.82 14.20
C ARG A 361 3.70 -32.38 12.96
N ASP A 362 3.17 -33.49 12.45
CA ASP A 362 3.53 -33.94 11.11
C ASP A 362 3.00 -32.97 10.05
N ALA A 363 3.76 -32.74 9.01
CA ALA A 363 3.43 -31.78 7.93
C ALA A 363 2.11 -32.09 7.18
N SER A 364 1.45 -33.21 7.48
CA SER A 364 0.18 -33.64 6.92
C SER A 364 -1.05 -33.10 7.67
N GLU A 365 -0.89 -32.59 8.90
CA GLU A 365 -2.01 -32.02 9.67
C GLU A 365 -2.05 -30.49 9.58
N PRO A 366 -3.21 -29.88 9.25
CA PRO A 366 -3.33 -28.44 9.16
C PRO A 366 -3.06 -27.77 10.51
N ALA A 367 -2.21 -26.76 10.52
CA ALA A 367 -1.98 -25.93 11.70
C ALA A 367 -3.24 -25.07 11.96
N GLN A 368 -4.02 -25.42 12.96
CA GLN A 368 -5.19 -24.63 13.41
C GLN A 368 -4.77 -23.48 14.35
N VAL A 369 -3.60 -22.90 14.15
CA VAL A 369 -3.10 -21.81 14.99
C VAL A 369 -3.84 -20.51 14.71
N GLY A 370 -4.18 -20.22 13.47
CA GLY A 370 -4.81 -18.97 13.03
C GLY A 370 -6.30 -19.13 12.72
N MET A 371 -7.10 -18.10 13.03
CA MET A 371 -8.48 -17.91 12.53
C MET A 371 -8.61 -16.50 11.98
N LEU A 372 -9.21 -16.36 10.80
CA LEU A 372 -9.46 -15.05 10.18
C LEU A 372 -10.95 -14.71 10.27
N VAL A 373 -11.27 -13.63 10.97
CA VAL A 373 -12.62 -13.06 11.10
C VAL A 373 -12.75 -11.89 10.14
N THR A 374 -13.59 -12.02 9.13
CA THR A 374 -13.81 -10.96 8.12
C THR A 374 -15.20 -10.38 8.19
N GLY A 375 -15.37 -9.14 7.77
CA GLY A 375 -16.67 -8.47 7.72
C GLY A 375 -16.54 -7.03 7.22
N PHE A 376 -17.67 -6.46 6.77
CA PHE A 376 -17.70 -5.04 6.41
C PHE A 376 -17.47 -4.16 7.63
N GLU A 377 -17.08 -2.90 7.39
CA GLU A 377 -17.01 -1.89 8.46
C GLU A 377 -18.39 -1.71 9.11
N GLY A 378 -18.45 -1.70 10.44
CA GLY A 378 -19.73 -1.67 11.16
C GLY A 378 -20.46 -3.01 11.27
N ALA A 379 -19.94 -4.12 10.76
CA ALA A 379 -20.54 -5.46 10.89
C ALA A 379 -20.54 -6.02 12.33
N GLY A 380 -19.77 -5.43 13.23
CA GLY A 380 -19.71 -5.85 14.65
C GLY A 380 -18.55 -6.82 14.96
N ARG A 381 -17.47 -6.86 14.14
CA ARG A 381 -16.28 -7.70 14.40
C ARG A 381 -15.70 -7.47 15.79
N SER A 382 -15.39 -6.23 16.16
CA SER A 382 -14.85 -5.88 17.48
C SER A 382 -15.85 -6.12 18.63
N ALA A 383 -17.18 -6.02 18.36
CA ALA A 383 -18.21 -6.37 19.35
C ALA A 383 -18.22 -7.87 19.64
N LEU A 384 -18.08 -8.72 18.61
CA LEU A 384 -17.97 -10.18 18.75
C LEU A 384 -16.71 -10.55 19.57
N ILE A 385 -15.57 -9.93 19.29
CA ILE A 385 -14.32 -10.15 20.03
C ILE A 385 -14.48 -9.74 21.50
N ARG A 386 -15.05 -8.57 21.78
CA ARG A 386 -15.31 -8.09 23.16
C ARG A 386 -16.25 -9.03 23.92
N GLN A 387 -17.28 -9.56 23.24
CA GLN A 387 -18.19 -10.54 23.86
C GLN A 387 -17.46 -11.84 24.21
N ALA A 388 -16.56 -12.30 23.32
CA ALA A 388 -15.73 -13.47 23.61
C ALA A 388 -14.79 -13.23 24.81
N TYR A 389 -14.20 -12.05 24.96
CA TYR A 389 -13.36 -11.70 26.13
C TYR A 389 -14.12 -11.81 27.44
N GLY A 390 -15.38 -11.32 27.49
CA GLY A 390 -16.21 -11.40 28.70
C GLY A 390 -16.45 -12.84 29.15
N LEU A 391 -16.48 -13.78 28.20
CA LEU A 391 -16.69 -15.21 28.52
C LEU A 391 -15.36 -15.92 28.85
N LEU A 392 -14.24 -15.55 28.20
CA LEU A 392 -12.91 -16.14 28.43
C LEU A 392 -12.26 -15.69 29.75
N GLY A 393 -12.58 -14.50 30.25
CA GLY A 393 -11.98 -13.94 31.47
C GLY A 393 -12.23 -14.78 32.73
N ALA A 394 -13.22 -15.66 32.69
CA ALA A 394 -13.53 -16.60 33.79
C ALA A 394 -12.51 -17.76 33.89
N ASP A 395 -11.75 -18.06 32.83
CA ASP A 395 -10.89 -19.25 32.72
C ASP A 395 -9.42 -18.99 33.04
N GLY A 396 -9.05 -17.78 33.45
CA GLY A 396 -7.65 -17.41 33.76
C GLY A 396 -6.71 -17.37 32.52
N ARG A 397 -7.23 -17.31 31.31
CA ARG A 397 -6.46 -17.23 30.07
C ARG A 397 -5.93 -15.82 29.84
N VAL A 398 -4.67 -15.72 29.44
CA VAL A 398 -4.06 -14.42 29.08
C VAL A 398 -4.41 -14.10 27.63
N ILE A 399 -4.97 -12.92 27.40
CA ILE A 399 -5.30 -12.44 26.06
C ILE A 399 -4.38 -11.26 25.72
N TYR A 400 -3.57 -11.40 24.66
CA TYR A 400 -2.80 -10.32 24.10
C TYR A 400 -3.56 -9.75 22.90
N GLN A 401 -4.05 -8.52 23.05
CA GLN A 401 -4.72 -7.78 21.98
C GLN A 401 -3.76 -6.78 21.36
N ILE A 402 -3.66 -6.78 20.03
CA ILE A 402 -2.85 -5.83 19.26
C ILE A 402 -3.66 -5.29 18.10
N GLY A 403 -3.37 -4.02 17.76
CA GLY A 403 -3.95 -3.29 16.64
C GLY A 403 -2.89 -2.75 15.70
N PRO A 404 -3.31 -2.05 14.63
CA PRO A 404 -2.41 -1.35 13.73
C PRO A 404 -1.70 -0.19 14.42
N ASP A 405 -0.71 0.39 13.75
CA ASP A 405 -0.05 1.61 14.20
C ASP A 405 -1.07 2.77 14.35
N PRO A 406 -1.22 3.36 15.55
CA PRO A 406 -2.17 4.43 15.82
C PRO A 406 -1.95 5.68 14.96
N SER A 407 -0.70 5.98 14.59
CA SER A 407 -0.38 7.09 13.71
C SER A 407 -0.93 6.93 12.29
N GLY A 408 -1.26 5.70 11.90
CA GLY A 408 -1.70 5.36 10.56
C GLY A 408 -0.58 5.32 9.52
N LEU A 409 0.67 5.44 9.95
CA LEU A 409 1.86 5.40 9.08
C LEU A 409 2.36 3.98 8.80
N ALA A 410 1.76 2.97 9.45
CA ALA A 410 2.17 1.57 9.38
C ALA A 410 3.68 1.41 9.69
N ALA A 411 4.11 1.95 10.83
CA ALA A 411 5.50 1.86 11.26
C ALA A 411 5.99 0.40 11.29
N PRO A 412 7.20 0.11 10.78
CA PRO A 412 7.70 -1.25 10.63
C PRO A 412 7.67 -2.03 11.95
N PHE A 413 7.09 -3.22 11.91
CA PHE A 413 6.96 -4.12 13.04
C PHE A 413 6.16 -3.58 14.24
N TYR A 414 5.44 -2.45 14.12
CA TYR A 414 4.72 -1.87 15.25
C TYR A 414 3.80 -2.87 15.96
N PRO A 415 2.89 -3.60 15.27
CA PRO A 415 2.03 -4.59 15.90
C PRO A 415 2.80 -5.71 16.60
N ILE A 416 3.83 -6.24 15.95
CA ILE A 416 4.64 -7.33 16.53
C ILE A 416 5.49 -6.84 17.71
N ARG A 417 6.03 -5.62 17.63
CA ARG A 417 6.75 -5.00 18.75
C ARG A 417 5.82 -4.81 19.94
N SER A 418 4.61 -4.33 19.74
CA SER A 418 3.60 -4.18 20.79
C SER A 418 3.24 -5.53 21.42
N LEU A 419 3.06 -6.59 20.61
CA LEU A 419 2.85 -7.94 21.09
C LEU A 419 4.02 -8.45 21.93
N LEU A 420 5.24 -8.32 21.43
CA LEU A 420 6.43 -8.78 22.14
C LEU A 420 6.68 -7.96 23.40
N ALA A 421 6.40 -6.66 23.42
CA ALA A 421 6.48 -5.82 24.61
C ALA A 421 5.53 -6.35 25.69
N ALA A 422 4.28 -6.66 25.34
CA ALA A 422 3.31 -7.24 26.26
C ALA A 422 3.74 -8.64 26.76
N VAL A 423 4.26 -9.51 25.89
CA VAL A 423 4.77 -10.84 26.23
C VAL A 423 5.98 -10.76 27.17
N LEU A 424 6.88 -9.83 26.94
CA LEU A 424 8.09 -9.60 27.73
C LEU A 424 7.84 -8.73 28.98
N GLN A 425 6.62 -8.20 29.14
CA GLN A 425 6.22 -7.28 30.20
C GLN A 425 7.09 -6.01 30.24
N LEU A 426 7.41 -5.48 29.06
CA LEU A 426 8.21 -4.28 28.87
C LEU A 426 7.35 -3.12 28.37
N PRO A 427 7.74 -1.86 28.68
CA PRO A 427 7.15 -0.71 27.99
C PRO A 427 7.53 -0.75 26.48
N PRO A 428 6.74 -0.10 25.61
CA PRO A 428 7.00 -0.06 24.16
C PRO A 428 8.38 0.50 23.79
N VAL A 429 8.92 1.38 24.64
CA VAL A 429 10.28 1.94 24.54
C VAL A 429 11.07 1.42 25.73
N SER A 430 11.99 0.50 25.48
CA SER A 430 12.83 -0.15 26.49
C SER A 430 14.30 -0.03 26.11
N SER A 431 15.19 0.02 27.09
CA SER A 431 16.62 -0.04 26.85
C SER A 431 17.08 -1.45 26.40
N GLU A 432 18.21 -1.54 25.74
CA GLU A 432 18.79 -2.82 25.31
C GLU A 432 19.05 -3.78 26.51
N ILE A 433 19.40 -3.23 27.66
CA ILE A 433 19.66 -4.00 28.89
C ILE A 433 18.35 -4.60 29.42
N GLU A 434 17.28 -3.81 29.55
CA GLU A 434 15.98 -4.28 29.99
C GLU A 434 15.43 -5.35 29.07
N LEU A 435 15.57 -5.14 27.74
CA LEU A 435 15.16 -6.10 26.73
C LEU A 435 15.92 -7.43 26.87
N ARG A 436 17.24 -7.37 27.04
CA ARG A 436 18.08 -8.57 27.25
C ARG A 436 17.61 -9.36 28.46
N ASP A 437 17.44 -8.69 29.59
CA ASP A 437 17.05 -9.32 30.85
C ASP A 437 15.66 -9.95 30.74
N ALA A 438 14.70 -9.28 30.10
CA ALA A 438 13.35 -9.80 29.88
C ALA A 438 13.33 -11.02 28.92
N VAL A 439 14.13 -11.00 27.86
CA VAL A 439 14.28 -12.11 26.91
C VAL A 439 14.83 -13.36 27.64
N LEU A 440 15.83 -13.18 28.49
CA LEU A 440 16.41 -14.29 29.28
C LEU A 440 15.43 -14.78 30.37
N ALA A 441 14.69 -13.87 30.99
CA ALA A 441 13.67 -14.21 31.99
C ALA A 441 12.51 -15.04 31.38
N LEU A 442 12.15 -14.79 30.14
CA LEU A 442 11.16 -15.58 29.38
C LEU A 442 11.67 -17.00 29.04
N GLY A 443 12.97 -17.29 29.29
CA GLY A 443 13.61 -18.59 28.99
C GLY A 443 14.06 -18.72 27.55
N LEU A 444 14.27 -17.63 26.82
CA LEU A 444 14.92 -17.59 25.52
C LEU A 444 16.44 -17.61 25.67
N ASN A 445 17.15 -17.91 24.59
CA ASN A 445 18.62 -17.94 24.56
C ASN A 445 19.21 -16.57 24.23
N GLU A 446 20.48 -16.33 24.61
CA GLU A 446 21.23 -15.15 24.20
C GLU A 446 21.24 -14.95 22.67
N ARG A 447 21.14 -16.00 21.90
CA ARG A 447 21.08 -16.00 20.43
C ARG A 447 19.79 -15.38 19.87
N ASP A 448 18.72 -15.26 20.67
CA ASP A 448 17.45 -14.65 20.25
C ASP A 448 17.45 -13.14 20.46
N ILE A 449 18.34 -12.64 21.32
CA ILE A 449 18.42 -11.24 21.70
C ILE A 449 18.61 -10.34 20.47
N PRO A 450 19.56 -10.59 19.54
CA PRO A 450 19.73 -9.70 18.40
C PRO A 450 18.48 -9.60 17.51
N GLY A 451 17.75 -10.70 17.29
CA GLY A 451 16.52 -10.70 16.49
C GLY A 451 15.39 -9.89 17.13
N ILE A 452 15.20 -10.07 18.44
CA ILE A 452 14.19 -9.34 19.20
C ILE A 452 14.59 -7.86 19.34
N ALA A 453 15.84 -7.57 19.64
CA ALA A 453 16.34 -6.19 19.77
C ALA A 453 16.16 -5.40 18.46
N GLN A 454 16.39 -6.05 17.31
CA GLN A 454 16.15 -5.43 16.01
C GLN A 454 14.66 -5.10 15.80
N LEU A 455 13.74 -5.95 16.24
CA LEU A 455 12.29 -5.68 16.18
C LEU A 455 11.88 -4.47 17.03
N PHE A 456 12.60 -4.21 18.13
CA PHE A 456 12.43 -3.01 18.97
C PHE A 456 13.16 -1.77 18.44
N GLY A 457 13.83 -1.87 17.29
CA GLY A 457 14.53 -0.75 16.67
C GLY A 457 15.94 -0.50 17.23
N HIS A 458 16.47 -1.39 18.07
CA HIS A 458 17.87 -1.28 18.54
C HIS A 458 18.84 -1.70 17.45
N PRO A 459 19.94 -0.95 17.23
CA PRO A 459 20.97 -1.37 16.29
C PRO A 459 21.67 -2.61 16.81
N THR A 460 21.68 -3.66 16.00
CA THR A 460 22.30 -4.96 16.36
C THR A 460 23.34 -5.38 15.34
N SER A 461 24.13 -6.40 15.67
CA SER A 461 25.04 -7.05 14.73
C SER A 461 24.34 -7.62 13.48
N LEU A 462 23.02 -7.82 13.53
CA LEU A 462 22.24 -8.28 12.37
C LEU A 462 22.23 -7.27 11.22
N LEU A 463 22.44 -5.98 11.49
CA LEU A 463 22.50 -4.94 10.44
C LEU A 463 23.68 -5.17 9.47
N GLU A 464 24.74 -5.85 9.90
CA GLU A 464 25.85 -6.21 9.02
C GLU A 464 25.53 -7.40 8.09
N LEU A 465 24.44 -8.15 8.35
CA LEU A 465 24.04 -9.32 7.58
C LEU A 465 23.18 -8.93 6.34
N GLU A 466 23.17 -9.84 5.37
CA GLU A 466 22.28 -9.71 4.21
C GLU A 466 20.80 -9.63 4.64
N PRO A 467 19.95 -8.83 3.96
CA PRO A 467 18.55 -8.62 4.33
C PRO A 467 17.76 -9.91 4.54
N ALA A 468 17.93 -10.92 3.68
CA ALA A 468 17.22 -12.20 3.78
C ALA A 468 17.61 -12.98 5.05
N VAL A 469 18.89 -12.92 5.46
CA VAL A 469 19.38 -13.57 6.69
C VAL A 469 18.82 -12.84 7.90
N ARG A 470 18.90 -11.52 7.91
CA ARG A 470 18.38 -10.66 8.97
C ARG A 470 16.88 -10.90 9.20
N ARG A 471 16.07 -10.89 8.11
CA ARG A 471 14.64 -11.19 8.16
C ARG A 471 14.35 -12.54 8.79
N ARG A 472 15.05 -13.56 8.39
CA ARG A 472 14.90 -14.91 8.95
C ARG A 472 15.17 -14.93 10.46
N GLU A 473 16.28 -14.34 10.92
CA GLU A 473 16.63 -14.31 12.34
C GLU A 473 15.60 -13.57 13.19
N MET A 474 15.08 -12.42 12.69
CA MET A 474 14.02 -11.64 13.34
C MET A 474 12.73 -12.46 13.46
N VAL A 475 12.26 -13.07 12.37
CA VAL A 475 11.02 -13.87 12.34
C VAL A 475 11.11 -15.04 13.34
N TRP A 476 12.20 -15.82 13.30
CA TRP A 476 12.34 -16.97 14.18
C TRP A 476 12.51 -16.60 15.65
N SER A 477 13.16 -15.48 15.95
CA SER A 477 13.27 -15.01 17.34
C SER A 477 11.90 -14.56 17.88
N ALA A 478 11.08 -13.89 17.06
CA ALA A 478 9.71 -13.52 17.44
C ALA A 478 8.83 -14.77 17.69
N LEU A 479 8.85 -15.74 16.77
CA LEU A 479 8.03 -16.97 16.91
C LEU A 479 8.41 -17.77 18.16
N ARG A 480 9.70 -17.84 18.51
CA ARG A 480 10.12 -18.51 19.75
C ARG A 480 9.70 -17.77 21.01
N ALA A 481 9.64 -16.45 20.97
CA ALA A 481 9.09 -15.69 22.09
C ALA A 481 7.61 -16.03 22.31
N LEU A 482 6.83 -16.15 21.22
CA LEU A 482 5.42 -16.57 21.30
C LEU A 482 5.28 -18.03 21.78
N GLU A 483 6.14 -18.93 21.35
CA GLU A 483 6.18 -20.31 21.86
C GLU A 483 6.44 -20.33 23.36
N ARG A 484 7.43 -19.58 23.86
CA ARG A 484 7.72 -19.50 25.29
C ARG A 484 6.56 -18.97 26.11
N ALA A 485 5.86 -17.94 25.59
CA ALA A 485 4.65 -17.42 26.21
C ALA A 485 3.54 -18.51 26.29
N ALA A 486 3.33 -19.26 25.20
CA ALA A 486 2.33 -20.31 25.14
C ALA A 486 2.62 -21.51 26.07
N LEU A 487 3.91 -21.81 26.28
CA LEU A 487 4.35 -22.87 27.20
C LEU A 487 4.28 -22.44 28.67
N ALA A 488 4.35 -21.13 28.94
CA ALA A 488 4.31 -20.58 30.31
C ALA A 488 2.90 -20.46 30.86
N ALA A 489 1.90 -20.13 30.03
CA ALA A 489 0.50 -19.94 30.41
C ALA A 489 -0.45 -20.22 29.22
N PRO A 490 -1.75 -20.48 29.47
CA PRO A 490 -2.74 -20.51 28.39
C PRO A 490 -2.93 -19.11 27.82
N VAL A 491 -2.36 -18.88 26.66
CA VAL A 491 -2.38 -17.58 25.93
C VAL A 491 -3.28 -17.68 24.72
N THR A 492 -3.92 -16.56 24.36
CA THR A 492 -4.58 -16.32 23.07
C THR A 492 -4.13 -14.96 22.54
N ILE A 493 -3.82 -14.85 21.26
CA ILE A 493 -3.44 -13.60 20.61
C ILE A 493 -4.60 -13.13 19.74
N VAL A 494 -4.97 -11.86 19.85
CA VAL A 494 -5.98 -11.23 19.01
C VAL A 494 -5.36 -10.05 18.27
N CYS A 495 -5.38 -10.11 16.94
CA CYS A 495 -4.87 -9.08 16.05
C CYS A 495 -6.08 -8.40 15.37
N GLU A 496 -6.38 -7.16 15.75
CA GLU A 496 -7.50 -6.42 15.16
C GLU A 496 -7.04 -5.62 13.92
N ASP A 497 -7.89 -5.59 12.89
CA ASP A 497 -7.70 -4.83 11.66
C ASP A 497 -6.33 -5.07 10.98
N ILE A 498 -5.96 -6.35 10.78
CA ILE A 498 -4.68 -6.74 10.19
C ILE A 498 -4.47 -6.25 8.76
N ASP A 499 -5.53 -5.86 8.06
CA ASP A 499 -5.47 -5.20 6.75
C ASP A 499 -4.75 -3.84 6.78
N ARG A 500 -4.38 -3.36 7.97
CA ARG A 500 -3.64 -2.12 8.22
C ARG A 500 -2.28 -2.33 8.87
N PHE A 501 -1.89 -3.57 9.07
CA PHE A 501 -0.58 -3.89 9.60
C PHE A 501 0.48 -3.62 8.53
N ASP A 502 1.69 -3.28 8.98
CA ASP A 502 2.85 -3.25 8.12
C ASP A 502 3.14 -4.65 7.54
N HIS A 503 3.71 -4.67 6.33
CA HIS A 503 3.96 -5.93 5.63
C HIS A 503 4.89 -6.88 6.40
N PRO A 504 5.98 -6.44 7.04
CA PRO A 504 6.83 -7.28 7.88
C PRO A 504 6.09 -7.95 9.04
N SER A 505 5.19 -7.25 9.72
CA SER A 505 4.34 -7.83 10.79
C SER A 505 3.42 -8.92 10.24
N LEU A 506 2.79 -8.67 9.08
CA LEU A 506 1.96 -9.67 8.40
C LEU A 506 2.75 -10.92 8.00
N GLU A 507 4.00 -10.77 7.59
CA GLU A 507 4.88 -11.91 7.27
C GLU A 507 5.13 -12.79 8.49
N ILE A 508 5.39 -12.19 9.67
CA ILE A 508 5.57 -12.93 10.93
C ILE A 508 4.29 -13.68 11.30
N LEU A 509 3.12 -13.03 11.24
CA LEU A 509 1.83 -13.67 11.51
C LEU A 509 1.55 -14.81 10.52
N ARG A 510 1.76 -14.58 9.24
CA ARG A 510 1.61 -15.63 8.22
C ARG A 510 2.52 -16.82 8.52
N ARG A 511 3.78 -16.57 8.86
CA ARG A 511 4.73 -17.62 9.21
C ARG A 511 4.31 -18.37 10.48
N ALA A 512 3.73 -17.68 11.46
CA ALA A 512 3.15 -18.31 12.66
C ALA A 512 2.03 -19.30 12.30
N THR A 513 1.20 -18.99 11.28
CA THR A 513 0.12 -19.88 10.84
C THR A 513 0.60 -21.04 9.95
N GLU A 514 1.80 -20.95 9.37
CA GLU A 514 2.39 -21.98 8.50
C GLU A 514 3.30 -22.95 9.23
N THR A 515 3.92 -22.54 10.35
CA THR A 515 4.92 -23.36 11.03
C THR A 515 4.28 -24.53 11.78
N THR A 516 4.92 -25.72 11.66
CA THR A 516 4.53 -26.95 12.38
C THR A 516 5.58 -27.35 13.41
N GLU A 517 6.68 -26.61 13.51
CA GLU A 517 7.83 -26.96 14.34
C GLU A 517 7.75 -26.41 15.76
N LEU A 518 6.92 -25.37 15.97
CA LEU A 518 6.79 -24.66 17.24
C LEU A 518 5.38 -24.86 17.83
N THR A 519 5.30 -24.82 19.14
CA THR A 519 4.02 -24.84 19.89
C THR A 519 3.54 -23.40 20.06
N LEU A 520 2.68 -22.90 19.15
CA LEU A 520 2.19 -21.54 19.16
C LEU A 520 0.78 -21.43 19.77
N PRO A 521 0.43 -20.28 20.38
CA PRO A 521 -0.89 -20.04 20.92
C PRO A 521 -1.91 -19.82 19.78
N PRO A 522 -3.22 -20.01 20.01
CA PRO A 522 -4.24 -19.63 19.05
C PRO A 522 -4.19 -18.14 18.74
N ILE A 523 -4.29 -17.80 17.45
CA ILE A 523 -4.24 -16.43 16.94
C ILE A 523 -5.55 -16.13 16.22
N VAL A 524 -6.29 -15.14 16.68
CA VAL A 524 -7.48 -14.60 16.00
C VAL A 524 -7.09 -13.31 15.30
N MET A 525 -7.44 -13.20 14.03
CA MET A 525 -7.12 -12.05 13.20
C MET A 525 -8.42 -11.46 12.64
N THR A 526 -8.62 -10.14 12.75
CA THR A 526 -9.77 -9.49 12.11
C THR A 526 -9.31 -8.65 10.91
N ALA A 527 -10.11 -8.65 9.84
CA ALA A 527 -9.86 -7.87 8.64
C ALA A 527 -11.16 -7.47 7.95
N THR A 528 -11.08 -6.50 7.04
CA THR A 528 -12.18 -6.20 6.11
C THR A 528 -12.32 -7.33 5.07
N ILE A 529 -13.51 -7.48 4.47
CA ILE A 529 -13.74 -8.49 3.41
C ILE A 529 -12.82 -8.27 2.20
N ALA A 530 -12.40 -7.03 1.95
CA ALA A 530 -11.53 -6.67 0.82
C ALA A 530 -10.06 -7.05 1.01
N PHE A 531 -9.68 -7.59 2.17
CA PHE A 531 -8.28 -7.93 2.45
C PHE A 531 -7.78 -9.08 1.57
N GLY A 532 -6.87 -8.75 0.65
CA GLY A 532 -6.42 -9.64 -0.43
C GLY A 532 -5.20 -10.52 -0.13
N MET A 533 -4.68 -10.52 1.10
CA MET A 533 -3.51 -11.33 1.45
C MET A 533 -3.84 -12.84 1.41
N GLN A 534 -2.97 -13.62 0.80
CA GLN A 534 -3.12 -15.07 0.75
C GLN A 534 -2.68 -15.70 2.09
N TRP A 535 -3.63 -16.29 2.78
CA TRP A 535 -3.42 -17.11 3.96
C TRP A 535 -3.53 -18.60 3.61
N PRO A 536 -2.99 -19.50 4.43
CA PRO A 536 -3.12 -20.94 4.20
C PRO A 536 -4.58 -21.33 3.92
N ALA A 537 -4.81 -22.11 2.87
CA ALA A 537 -6.17 -22.47 2.43
C ALA A 537 -6.98 -23.22 3.50
N GLN A 538 -6.29 -23.88 4.43
CA GLN A 538 -6.86 -24.68 5.51
C GLN A 538 -7.15 -23.87 6.78
N MET A 539 -6.75 -22.57 6.82
CA MET A 539 -6.97 -21.72 7.97
C MET A 539 -8.46 -21.41 8.13
N PRO A 540 -9.06 -21.61 9.32
CA PRO A 540 -10.45 -21.29 9.60
C PRO A 540 -10.78 -19.84 9.26
N ARG A 541 -11.91 -19.61 8.60
CA ARG A 541 -12.43 -18.28 8.26
C ARG A 541 -13.84 -18.13 8.77
N LEU A 542 -14.09 -17.02 9.46
CA LEU A 542 -15.40 -16.65 9.98
C LEU A 542 -15.81 -15.33 9.33
N GLU A 543 -16.84 -15.35 8.50
CA GLU A 543 -17.36 -14.15 7.84
C GLU A 543 -18.55 -13.58 8.63
N ILE A 544 -18.42 -12.30 9.04
CA ILE A 544 -19.44 -11.58 9.79
C ILE A 544 -20.26 -10.73 8.81
N GLY A 545 -21.50 -11.15 8.58
CA GLY A 545 -22.46 -10.47 7.70
C GLY A 545 -23.33 -9.44 8.44
N ALA A 546 -24.47 -9.09 7.85
CA ALA A 546 -25.53 -8.31 8.49
C ALA A 546 -26.26 -9.11 9.59
N LEU A 547 -26.96 -8.45 10.50
CA LEU A 547 -27.87 -9.09 11.47
C LEU A 547 -29.12 -9.60 10.75
N GLU A 548 -29.82 -10.54 11.38
CA GLU A 548 -31.15 -10.97 10.91
C GLU A 548 -32.23 -9.97 11.33
N ALA A 549 -33.38 -10.03 10.68
CA ALA A 549 -34.51 -9.18 11.03
C ALA A 549 -35.02 -9.38 12.48
N SER A 550 -34.90 -10.61 12.99
CA SER A 550 -35.21 -10.97 14.40
C SER A 550 -34.30 -10.25 15.39
N ASP A 551 -33.01 -10.11 15.06
CA ASP A 551 -32.02 -9.44 15.90
C ASP A 551 -32.28 -7.93 15.94
N LEU A 552 -32.68 -7.35 14.81
CA LEU A 552 -33.07 -5.94 14.75
C LEU A 552 -34.33 -5.66 15.58
N HIS A 553 -35.31 -6.57 15.62
CA HIS A 553 -36.46 -6.45 16.51
C HIS A 553 -36.03 -6.41 17.98
N ALA A 554 -35.14 -7.32 18.39
CA ALA A 554 -34.61 -7.33 19.74
C ALA A 554 -33.88 -6.04 20.14
N ILE A 555 -33.15 -5.42 19.16
CA ILE A 555 -32.53 -4.10 19.38
C ILE A 555 -33.58 -3.02 19.56
N VAL A 556 -34.60 -2.94 18.68
CA VAL A 556 -35.67 -1.96 18.78
C VAL A 556 -36.46 -2.12 20.06
N ASP A 557 -36.84 -3.35 20.45
CA ASP A 557 -37.55 -3.65 21.72
C ASP A 557 -36.72 -3.17 22.94
N HIS A 558 -35.39 -3.37 22.91
CA HIS A 558 -34.49 -2.86 23.94
C HIS A 558 -34.49 -1.33 23.99
N LEU A 559 -34.42 -0.65 22.84
CA LEU A 559 -34.42 0.81 22.73
C LEU A 559 -35.76 1.38 23.23
N GLU A 560 -36.91 0.78 22.88
CA GLU A 560 -38.23 1.18 23.35
C GLU A 560 -38.40 0.95 24.88
N ALA A 561 -37.93 -0.20 25.39
CA ALA A 561 -37.89 -0.50 26.82
C ALA A 561 -37.01 0.50 27.60
N SER A 562 -35.96 1.01 26.99
CA SER A 562 -35.08 2.06 27.54
C SER A 562 -35.68 3.47 27.44
N GLY A 563 -36.93 3.60 26.95
CA GLY A 563 -37.69 4.86 26.90
C GLY A 563 -37.52 5.69 25.63
N MET A 564 -36.80 5.20 24.59
CA MET A 564 -36.74 5.85 23.29
C MET A 564 -38.12 5.80 22.61
N ARG A 565 -38.52 6.91 22.00
CA ARG A 565 -39.75 7.01 21.21
C ARG A 565 -39.45 7.66 19.87
N GLY A 566 -40.28 7.35 18.85
CA GLY A 566 -40.10 7.90 17.51
C GLY A 566 -39.00 7.23 16.70
N LEU A 567 -38.65 5.97 17.05
CA LEU A 567 -37.75 5.15 16.27
C LEU A 567 -38.34 4.87 14.87
N PRO A 568 -37.53 4.77 13.83
CA PRO A 568 -37.96 4.22 12.55
C PRO A 568 -38.49 2.79 12.75
N THR A 569 -39.42 2.37 11.88
CA THR A 569 -39.89 0.97 11.91
C THR A 569 -38.71 0.03 11.64
N VAL A 570 -38.78 -1.21 12.16
CA VAL A 570 -37.75 -2.23 11.89
C VAL A 570 -37.49 -2.38 10.39
N GLN A 571 -38.56 -2.33 9.57
CA GLN A 571 -38.43 -2.38 8.11
C GLN A 571 -37.62 -1.18 7.57
N ALA A 572 -37.91 0.04 8.03
CA ALA A 572 -37.17 1.24 7.60
C ALA A 572 -35.71 1.21 8.07
N LEU A 573 -35.44 0.74 9.30
CA LEU A 573 -34.10 0.52 9.80
C LEU A 573 -33.35 -0.53 8.96
N PHE A 574 -34.02 -1.63 8.63
CA PHE A 574 -33.41 -2.67 7.79
C PHE A 574 -33.05 -2.15 6.40
N GLU A 575 -33.95 -1.41 5.77
CA GLU A 575 -33.71 -0.82 4.44
C GLU A 575 -32.55 0.19 4.44
N THR A 576 -32.48 1.03 5.47
CA THR A 576 -31.48 2.08 5.62
C THR A 576 -30.13 1.53 6.03
N THR A 577 -30.10 0.74 7.09
CA THR A 577 -28.84 0.28 7.72
C THR A 577 -28.36 -1.04 7.18
N ARG A 578 -29.19 -1.73 6.36
CA ARG A 578 -28.95 -3.12 5.92
C ARG A 578 -28.64 -4.05 7.11
N ALA A 579 -29.19 -3.75 8.26
CA ALA A 579 -28.97 -4.45 9.51
C ALA A 579 -27.50 -4.55 9.96
N TYR A 580 -26.64 -3.61 9.58
CA TYR A 580 -25.29 -3.51 10.13
C TYR A 580 -25.33 -2.79 11.48
N PRO A 581 -24.86 -3.44 12.59
CA PRO A 581 -24.97 -2.90 13.94
C PRO A 581 -24.38 -1.50 14.11
N GLY A 582 -23.23 -1.25 13.53
CA GLY A 582 -22.58 0.07 13.58
C GLY A 582 -23.42 1.17 12.93
N HIS A 583 -24.11 0.88 11.83
CA HIS A 583 -25.02 1.86 11.23
C HIS A 583 -26.26 2.10 12.09
N VAL A 584 -26.82 1.03 12.67
CA VAL A 584 -27.94 1.14 13.62
C VAL A 584 -27.56 2.02 14.82
N GLU A 585 -26.36 1.83 15.38
CA GLU A 585 -25.87 2.64 16.50
C GLU A 585 -25.79 4.13 16.13
N HIS A 586 -25.27 4.46 14.97
CA HIS A 586 -25.19 5.85 14.51
C HIS A 586 -26.58 6.48 14.28
N VAL A 587 -27.57 5.71 13.80
CA VAL A 587 -28.96 6.16 13.71
C VAL A 587 -29.51 6.46 15.10
N VAL A 588 -29.31 5.57 16.07
CA VAL A 588 -29.77 5.77 17.45
C VAL A 588 -29.13 7.00 18.06
N ARG A 589 -27.82 7.18 17.92
CA ARG A 589 -27.11 8.38 18.40
C ARG A 589 -27.63 9.67 17.77
N TYR A 590 -27.86 9.67 16.44
CA TYR A 590 -28.43 10.81 15.74
C TYR A 590 -29.77 11.24 16.30
N LEU A 591 -30.65 10.28 16.58
CA LEU A 591 -31.96 10.53 17.17
C LEU A 591 -31.86 11.06 18.61
N LEU A 592 -30.95 10.53 19.42
CA LEU A 592 -30.68 10.99 20.80
C LEU A 592 -30.11 12.41 20.84
N GLU A 593 -29.33 12.80 19.82
CA GLU A 593 -28.77 14.13 19.65
C GLU A 593 -29.82 15.16 19.12
N GLY A 594 -31.07 14.74 18.91
CA GLY A 594 -32.18 15.60 18.48
C GLY A 594 -32.43 15.60 16.96
N GLY A 595 -31.85 14.67 16.23
CA GLY A 595 -32.14 14.41 14.84
C GLY A 595 -33.54 13.86 14.61
N ARG A 596 -34.03 13.90 13.38
CA ARG A 596 -35.36 13.40 13.02
C ARG A 596 -35.27 12.01 12.39
N ALA A 597 -36.24 11.16 12.65
CA ALA A 597 -36.33 9.84 12.05
C ALA A 597 -36.42 9.87 10.50
N GLU A 598 -37.04 10.91 9.96
CA GLU A 598 -37.17 11.12 8.50
C GLU A 598 -35.81 11.35 7.81
N ASP A 599 -34.84 11.89 8.53
CA ASP A 599 -33.50 12.23 8.04
C ASP A 599 -32.52 11.06 8.18
N THR A 600 -32.94 9.97 8.81
CA THR A 600 -32.06 8.80 9.01
C THR A 600 -31.93 7.91 7.77
N ASN A 601 -32.75 8.12 6.75
CA ASN A 601 -32.65 7.39 5.48
C ASN A 601 -31.53 7.95 4.59
N THR A 602 -30.30 7.84 5.08
CA THR A 602 -29.09 8.37 4.45
C THR A 602 -27.93 7.40 4.64
N SER A 603 -26.83 7.60 3.92
CA SER A 603 -25.63 6.75 4.08
C SER A 603 -24.98 6.95 5.45
N LEU A 604 -24.26 5.94 5.93
CA LEU A 604 -23.53 6.03 7.21
C LEU A 604 -22.54 7.22 7.25
N PRO A 605 -21.76 7.52 6.20
CA PRO A 605 -20.93 8.73 6.16
C PRO A 605 -21.73 10.03 6.29
N ASP A 606 -22.84 10.16 5.56
CA ASP A 606 -23.68 11.37 5.63
C ASP A 606 -24.32 11.53 7.01
N LEU A 607 -24.73 10.45 7.63
CA LEU A 607 -25.27 10.45 8.98
C LEU A 607 -24.23 10.93 10.01
N ILE A 608 -22.99 10.43 9.91
CA ILE A 608 -21.89 10.89 10.77
C ILE A 608 -21.58 12.36 10.52
N ALA A 609 -21.54 12.81 9.27
CA ALA A 609 -21.34 14.21 8.91
C ALA A 609 -22.47 15.12 9.47
N ALA A 610 -23.72 14.65 9.40
CA ALA A 610 -24.85 15.35 10.00
C ALA A 610 -24.69 15.50 11.51
N ARG A 611 -24.28 14.44 12.22
CA ARG A 611 -23.99 14.46 13.66
C ARG A 611 -22.88 15.45 14.01
N LEU A 612 -21.77 15.44 13.24
CA LEU A 612 -20.66 16.38 13.42
C LEU A 612 -21.11 17.82 13.29
N SER A 613 -22.04 18.13 12.37
CA SER A 613 -22.56 19.47 12.19
C SER A 613 -23.41 19.99 13.36
N MET A 614 -23.93 19.08 14.20
CA MET A 614 -24.70 19.42 15.42
C MET A 614 -23.80 19.83 16.60
N LEU A 615 -22.51 19.52 16.54
CA LEU A 615 -21.56 19.84 17.62
C LEU A 615 -21.20 21.33 17.64
N LYS A 616 -20.78 21.83 18.81
CA LYS A 616 -20.24 23.17 18.97
C LYS A 616 -18.96 23.36 18.15
N GLN A 617 -18.65 24.60 17.75
CA GLN A 617 -17.45 24.90 16.99
C GLN A 617 -16.18 24.47 17.74
N SER A 618 -16.08 24.78 19.05
CA SER A 618 -14.92 24.36 19.88
C SER A 618 -14.71 22.83 19.89
N THR A 619 -15.80 22.06 19.89
CA THR A 619 -15.71 20.58 19.82
C THR A 619 -15.27 20.12 18.44
N ARG A 620 -15.75 20.77 17.37
CA ARG A 620 -15.29 20.48 16.01
C ARG A 620 -13.81 20.80 15.82
N ASP A 621 -13.32 21.92 16.36
CA ASP A 621 -11.91 22.32 16.28
C ASP A 621 -11.01 21.29 16.96
N VAL A 622 -11.41 20.77 18.13
CA VAL A 622 -10.69 19.69 18.80
C VAL A 622 -10.72 18.39 18.00
N LEU A 623 -11.88 18.02 17.43
CA LEU A 623 -12.01 16.83 16.59
C LEU A 623 -11.14 16.94 15.32
N GLN A 624 -11.06 18.10 14.68
CA GLN A 624 -10.22 18.36 13.52
C GLN A 624 -8.72 18.21 13.85
N ALA A 625 -8.29 18.78 14.97
CA ALA A 625 -6.91 18.64 15.44
C ALA A 625 -6.60 17.17 15.80
N ALA A 626 -7.52 16.49 16.50
CA ALA A 626 -7.39 15.08 16.82
C ALA A 626 -7.32 14.20 15.57
N ALA A 627 -8.17 14.48 14.55
CA ALA A 627 -8.19 13.72 13.30
C ALA A 627 -6.90 13.85 12.50
N VAL A 628 -6.21 14.99 12.59
CA VAL A 628 -4.87 15.21 12.00
C VAL A 628 -3.80 14.35 12.67
N LEU A 629 -3.91 14.14 13.98
CA LEU A 629 -2.96 13.31 14.76
C LEU A 629 -3.17 11.80 14.57
N GLY A 630 -4.31 11.37 14.04
CA GLY A 630 -4.56 9.96 13.79
C GLY A 630 -5.83 9.43 14.44
N ILE A 631 -5.94 8.09 14.54
CA ILE A 631 -7.10 7.43 15.17
C ILE A 631 -6.99 7.43 16.69
N GLU A 632 -5.77 7.38 17.22
CA GLU A 632 -5.41 7.48 18.64
C GLU A 632 -4.56 8.72 18.84
N PRO A 633 -5.19 9.91 18.89
CA PRO A 633 -4.44 11.16 19.01
C PRO A 633 -3.78 11.26 20.39
N GLN A 634 -2.46 11.39 20.41
CA GLN A 634 -1.72 11.57 21.65
C GLN A 634 -2.14 12.88 22.34
N LEU A 635 -2.60 12.76 23.57
CA LEU A 635 -3.18 13.88 24.32
C LEU A 635 -2.18 15.04 24.51
N ASP A 636 -0.89 14.74 24.71
CA ASP A 636 0.14 15.77 24.90
C ASP A 636 0.39 16.55 23.60
N LEU A 637 0.38 15.89 22.44
CA LEU A 637 0.43 16.57 21.14
C LEU A 637 -0.81 17.45 20.93
N LEU A 638 -1.99 16.92 21.23
CA LEU A 638 -3.24 17.68 21.12
C LEU A 638 -3.25 18.91 22.03
N ARG A 639 -2.76 18.80 23.27
CA ARG A 639 -2.59 19.91 24.20
C ARG A 639 -1.58 20.95 23.71
N SER A 640 -0.53 20.52 23.01
CA SER A 640 0.45 21.44 22.41
C SER A 640 -0.12 22.25 21.24
N MET A 641 -1.09 21.66 20.51
CA MET A 641 -1.70 22.30 19.34
C MET A 641 -2.83 23.26 19.70
N LEU A 642 -3.52 23.06 20.79
CA LEU A 642 -4.75 23.78 21.14
C LEU A 642 -4.65 24.48 22.50
N PRO A 643 -5.30 25.66 22.66
CA PRO A 643 -5.34 26.38 23.95
C PRO A 643 -6.06 25.57 25.05
N ASN A 644 -5.44 25.44 26.21
CA ASN A 644 -5.91 24.55 27.29
C ASN A 644 -7.31 24.87 27.87
N GLU A 645 -7.79 26.12 27.83
CA GLU A 645 -8.99 26.56 28.55
C GLU A 645 -10.30 25.93 28.07
N GLN A 646 -10.36 25.45 26.83
CA GLN A 646 -11.58 24.87 26.22
C GLN A 646 -11.44 23.38 25.87
N LEU A 647 -10.24 22.83 25.94
CA LEU A 647 -9.93 21.47 25.46
C LEU A 647 -10.69 20.39 26.25
N GLU A 648 -10.65 20.42 27.57
CA GLU A 648 -11.30 19.40 28.42
C GLU A 648 -12.82 19.38 28.24
N ALA A 649 -13.44 20.58 28.13
CA ALA A 649 -14.88 20.67 27.91
C ALA A 649 -15.29 20.18 26.52
N ALA A 650 -14.48 20.48 25.50
CA ALA A 650 -14.72 20.04 24.13
C ALA A 650 -14.47 18.53 23.94
N MET A 651 -13.48 17.99 24.63
CA MET A 651 -13.24 16.53 24.68
C MET A 651 -14.42 15.81 25.34
N ALA A 652 -14.89 16.28 26.48
CA ALA A 652 -16.06 15.70 27.12
C ALA A 652 -17.35 15.82 26.27
N ASP A 653 -17.51 16.86 25.45
CA ASP A 653 -18.58 16.98 24.47
C ASP A 653 -18.42 15.93 23.34
N ALA A 654 -17.20 15.71 22.83
CA ALA A 654 -16.89 14.72 21.81
C ALA A 654 -17.09 13.28 22.31
N GLU A 655 -16.72 13.00 23.57
CA GLU A 655 -16.96 11.72 24.22
C GLU A 655 -18.46 11.45 24.40
N ARG A 656 -19.24 12.44 24.86
CA ARG A 656 -20.70 12.31 24.97
C ARG A 656 -21.36 12.05 23.62
N ALA A 657 -20.85 12.67 22.55
CA ALA A 657 -21.28 12.39 21.20
C ALA A 657 -20.84 10.99 20.71
N GLY A 658 -19.95 10.30 21.44
CA GLY A 658 -19.41 8.98 21.08
C GLY A 658 -18.63 9.02 19.78
N ILE A 659 -17.88 10.08 19.52
CA ILE A 659 -16.95 10.25 18.40
C ILE A 659 -15.52 10.01 18.87
N LEU A 660 -15.16 10.53 20.05
CA LEU A 660 -13.97 10.17 20.80
C LEU A 660 -14.37 9.26 21.98
N GLY A 661 -13.40 8.56 22.51
CA GLY A 661 -13.50 7.74 23.70
C GLY A 661 -12.12 7.50 24.27
N THR A 662 -12.06 6.78 25.38
CA THR A 662 -10.81 6.28 25.94
C THR A 662 -10.76 4.78 25.77
N ASP A 663 -9.62 4.25 25.40
CA ASP A 663 -9.39 2.82 25.35
C ASP A 663 -9.23 2.22 26.77
N PRO A 664 -9.12 0.90 26.96
CA PRO A 664 -8.92 0.28 28.27
C PRO A 664 -7.64 0.69 28.99
N SER A 665 -6.65 1.26 28.28
CA SER A 665 -5.41 1.80 28.86
C SER A 665 -5.56 3.25 29.31
N GLY A 666 -6.67 3.92 28.95
CA GLY A 666 -6.94 5.33 29.25
C GLY A 666 -6.45 6.31 28.17
N GLU A 667 -5.99 5.80 27.03
CA GLU A 667 -5.56 6.60 25.89
C GLU A 667 -6.76 7.09 25.07
N LEU A 668 -6.65 8.30 24.51
CA LEU A 668 -7.69 8.91 23.68
C LEU A 668 -7.77 8.23 22.32
N THR A 669 -8.97 7.86 21.87
CA THR A 669 -9.18 7.22 20.58
C THR A 669 -10.47 7.66 19.89
N PHE A 670 -10.50 7.70 18.58
CA PHE A 670 -11.76 7.78 17.84
C PHE A 670 -12.53 6.46 17.96
N THR A 671 -13.83 6.52 18.29
CA THR A 671 -14.67 5.33 18.43
C THR A 671 -14.82 4.55 17.13
N SER A 672 -14.62 5.18 16.00
CA SER A 672 -14.60 4.57 14.67
C SER A 672 -13.64 5.35 13.75
N ARG A 673 -12.91 4.59 12.93
CA ARG A 673 -12.04 5.18 11.91
C ARG A 673 -12.84 5.99 10.89
N LEU A 674 -14.01 5.48 10.49
CA LEU A 674 -14.88 6.20 9.56
C LEU A 674 -15.25 7.59 10.10
N ALA A 675 -15.52 7.70 11.41
CA ALA A 675 -15.78 9.00 12.04
C ALA A 675 -14.55 9.92 11.95
N ARG A 676 -13.35 9.39 12.23
CA ARG A 676 -12.09 10.13 12.07
C ARG A 676 -11.86 10.60 10.64
N ASP A 677 -12.04 9.72 9.66
CA ASP A 677 -11.81 10.03 8.25
C ASP A 677 -12.81 11.09 7.75
N ILE A 678 -14.07 11.01 8.17
CA ILE A 678 -15.09 12.03 7.85
C ILE A 678 -14.74 13.39 8.48
N VAL A 679 -14.29 13.42 9.74
CA VAL A 679 -13.81 14.65 10.39
C VAL A 679 -12.65 15.27 9.61
N TYR A 680 -11.67 14.43 9.26
CA TYR A 680 -10.49 14.86 8.51
C TYR A 680 -10.85 15.41 7.12
N ASP A 681 -11.70 14.70 6.38
CA ASP A 681 -12.11 15.08 5.03
C ASP A 681 -13.02 16.30 5.02
N ALA A 682 -13.87 16.46 6.05
CA ALA A 682 -14.71 17.64 6.21
C ALA A 682 -13.94 18.90 6.64
N THR A 683 -12.69 18.75 7.09
CA THR A 683 -11.83 19.89 7.47
C THR A 683 -11.34 20.62 6.22
N PRO A 684 -11.49 21.95 6.10
CA PRO A 684 -11.00 22.71 4.96
C PRO A 684 -9.49 22.54 4.73
N ALA A 685 -9.06 22.53 3.47
CA ALA A 685 -7.67 22.22 3.10
C ALA A 685 -6.63 23.17 3.70
N ASP A 686 -6.95 24.45 3.82
CA ASP A 686 -6.10 25.46 4.46
C ASP A 686 -6.00 25.24 5.97
N VAL A 687 -7.12 24.88 6.62
CA VAL A 687 -7.15 24.52 8.04
C VAL A 687 -6.34 23.24 8.28
N ARG A 688 -6.52 22.22 7.43
CA ARG A 688 -5.70 20.98 7.51
C ARG A 688 -4.22 21.26 7.41
N ARG A 689 -3.78 22.07 6.44
CA ARG A 689 -2.37 22.45 6.31
C ARG A 689 -1.85 23.17 7.56
N SER A 690 -2.63 24.10 8.11
CA SER A 690 -2.27 24.78 9.35
C SER A 690 -2.18 23.83 10.54
N LEU A 691 -3.13 22.90 10.66
CA LEU A 691 -3.10 21.87 11.73
C LEU A 691 -1.93 20.90 11.57
N HIS A 692 -1.58 20.49 10.33
CA HIS A 692 -0.38 19.69 10.10
C HIS A 692 0.91 20.46 10.44
N ALA A 693 0.99 21.76 10.16
CA ALA A 693 2.14 22.58 10.58
C ALA A 693 2.27 22.67 12.10
N GLN A 694 1.14 22.83 12.82
CA GLN A 694 1.11 22.81 14.28
C GLN A 694 1.49 21.43 14.83
N ALA A 695 0.98 20.35 14.22
CA ALA A 695 1.33 18.98 14.59
C ALA A 695 2.82 18.70 14.38
N ALA A 696 3.42 19.18 13.28
CA ALA A 696 4.85 19.06 13.03
C ALA A 696 5.66 19.72 14.14
N ALA A 697 5.31 20.95 14.53
CA ALA A 697 5.98 21.68 15.62
C ALA A 697 5.80 20.95 16.98
N ALA A 698 4.61 20.39 17.24
CA ALA A 698 4.35 19.64 18.47
C ALA A 698 5.17 18.33 18.52
N VAL A 699 5.22 17.58 17.42
CA VAL A 699 6.01 16.35 17.30
C VAL A 699 7.51 16.64 17.46
N GLU A 700 8.02 17.69 16.84
CA GLU A 700 9.42 18.08 16.97
C GLU A 700 9.80 18.40 18.43
N ALA A 701 8.88 19.02 19.17
CA ALA A 701 9.11 19.42 20.57
C ALA A 701 8.99 18.26 21.57
N LEU A 702 8.09 17.31 21.36
CA LEU A 702 7.70 16.30 22.33
C LEU A 702 8.13 14.88 22.00
N SER A 703 8.19 14.53 20.73
CA SER A 703 8.48 13.17 20.25
C SER A 703 9.16 13.21 18.89
N PRO A 704 10.47 13.07 18.80
CA PRO A 704 11.22 13.19 17.54
C PRO A 704 11.06 11.96 16.64
N ASP A 705 9.83 11.52 16.38
CA ASP A 705 9.54 10.48 15.38
C ASP A 705 9.71 11.05 13.98
N ILE A 706 10.74 10.57 13.28
CA ILE A 706 11.13 11.08 11.96
C ILE A 706 10.03 10.84 10.90
N ALA A 707 9.35 9.70 10.95
CA ALA A 707 8.33 9.35 9.98
C ALA A 707 7.08 10.23 10.18
N LEU A 708 6.65 10.40 11.44
CA LEU A 708 5.52 11.24 11.80
C LEU A 708 5.82 12.72 11.50
N LEU A 709 7.01 13.19 11.85
CA LEU A 709 7.44 14.55 11.54
C LEU A 709 7.47 14.82 10.04
N GLY A 710 8.05 13.90 9.25
CA GLY A 710 8.07 13.97 7.79
C GLY A 710 6.67 13.95 7.17
N HIS A 711 5.75 13.16 7.72
CA HIS A 711 4.35 13.11 7.32
C HIS A 711 3.66 14.47 7.49
N HIS A 712 3.82 15.08 8.67
CA HIS A 712 3.19 16.37 8.95
C HIS A 712 3.79 17.52 8.13
N HIS A 713 5.11 17.57 7.93
CA HIS A 713 5.73 18.57 7.05
C HIS A 713 5.26 18.44 5.61
N ASP A 714 5.14 17.22 5.09
CA ASP A 714 4.63 16.96 3.73
C ASP A 714 3.20 17.51 3.55
N LEU A 715 2.29 17.18 4.48
CA LEU A 715 0.91 17.62 4.44
C LEU A 715 0.72 19.10 4.81
N ALA A 716 1.67 19.71 5.51
CA ALA A 716 1.74 21.16 5.74
C ALA A 716 2.21 21.93 4.49
N GLY A 717 2.83 21.23 3.51
CA GLY A 717 3.42 21.84 2.33
C GLY A 717 4.84 22.38 2.53
N HIS A 718 5.54 21.97 3.60
CA HIS A 718 6.95 22.29 3.89
C HIS A 718 7.86 21.34 3.11
N ALA A 719 7.94 21.53 1.78
CA ALA A 719 8.53 20.59 0.85
C ALA A 719 10.01 20.25 1.15
N LYS A 720 10.82 21.20 1.53
CA LYS A 720 12.27 21.02 1.81
C LYS A 720 12.52 20.14 3.05
N GLU A 721 11.84 20.42 4.14
CA GLU A 721 11.87 19.61 5.35
C GLU A 721 11.33 18.20 5.10
N ALA A 722 10.21 18.11 4.37
CA ALA A 722 9.58 16.86 4.00
C ALA A 722 10.53 15.94 3.22
N VAL A 723 11.26 16.44 2.21
CA VAL A 723 12.23 15.64 1.43
C VAL A 723 13.25 14.99 2.35
N THR A 724 13.85 15.76 3.24
CA THR A 724 14.91 15.27 4.14
C THR A 724 14.39 14.23 5.12
N LEU A 725 13.24 14.47 5.74
CA LEU A 725 12.65 13.61 6.75
C LEU A 725 12.06 12.34 6.13
N LEU A 726 11.32 12.44 5.03
CA LEU A 726 10.76 11.29 4.32
C LEU A 726 11.84 10.39 3.75
N ARG A 727 12.95 10.96 3.24
CA ARG A 727 14.11 10.16 2.82
C ARG A 727 14.68 9.34 3.99
N ARG A 728 14.88 9.98 5.15
CA ARG A 728 15.38 9.30 6.36
C ARG A 728 14.40 8.24 6.86
N ALA A 729 13.10 8.53 6.82
CA ALA A 729 12.06 7.55 7.16
C ALA A 729 12.06 6.36 6.20
N GLY A 730 12.22 6.60 4.89
CA GLY A 730 12.35 5.56 3.88
C GLY A 730 13.60 4.72 4.05
N ASP A 731 14.76 5.35 4.37
CA ASP A 731 16.01 4.64 4.66
C ASP A 731 15.83 3.74 5.89
N HIS A 732 15.22 4.25 6.96
CA HIS A 732 14.96 3.48 8.17
C HIS A 732 13.98 2.31 7.91
N ALA A 733 12.90 2.53 7.15
CA ALA A 733 11.98 1.46 6.76
C ALA A 733 12.68 0.36 5.96
N ALA A 734 13.55 0.71 5.00
CA ALA A 734 14.34 -0.23 4.23
C ALA A 734 15.35 -1.02 5.12
N GLU A 735 15.98 -0.35 6.08
CA GLU A 735 16.84 -0.99 7.08
C GLU A 735 16.06 -1.98 7.95
N GLN A 736 14.80 -1.68 8.25
CA GLN A 736 13.88 -2.57 8.97
C GLN A 736 13.21 -3.61 8.05
N LEU A 737 13.60 -3.70 6.78
CA LEU A 737 13.05 -4.65 5.79
C LEU A 737 11.56 -4.43 5.47
N ASP A 738 11.05 -3.23 5.70
CA ASP A 738 9.73 -2.79 5.27
C ASP A 738 9.81 -2.16 3.88
N ASP A 739 9.86 -3.01 2.87
CA ASP A 739 9.96 -2.57 1.48
C ASP A 739 8.70 -1.77 1.04
N ALA A 740 7.54 -2.04 1.64
CA ALA A 740 6.30 -1.33 1.32
C ALA A 740 6.32 0.11 1.90
N GLY A 741 6.63 0.24 3.17
CA GLY A 741 6.77 1.55 3.83
C GLY A 741 7.90 2.37 3.22
N ALA A 742 9.06 1.75 2.94
CA ALA A 742 10.18 2.43 2.28
C ALA A 742 9.77 3.00 0.92
N ALA A 743 9.05 2.22 0.09
CA ALA A 743 8.56 2.67 -1.21
C ALA A 743 7.62 3.87 -1.07
N GLN A 744 6.68 3.84 -0.12
CA GLN A 744 5.76 4.96 0.14
C GLN A 744 6.51 6.23 0.54
N PHE A 745 7.46 6.14 1.48
CA PHE A 745 8.24 7.29 1.91
C PHE A 745 9.09 7.88 0.77
N PHE A 746 9.75 7.04 -0.02
CA PHE A 746 10.54 7.53 -1.16
C PHE A 746 9.66 8.14 -2.25
N GLN A 747 8.48 7.58 -2.53
CA GLN A 747 7.52 8.17 -3.47
C GLN A 747 7.05 9.55 -3.02
N ARG A 748 6.67 9.69 -1.75
CA ARG A 748 6.28 10.99 -1.17
C ARG A 748 7.44 11.99 -1.20
N ALA A 749 8.66 11.54 -0.88
CA ALA A 749 9.84 12.39 -0.97
C ALA A 749 10.09 12.89 -2.40
N LEU A 750 9.89 12.05 -3.42
CA LEU A 750 9.99 12.47 -4.83
C LEU A 750 8.94 13.52 -5.21
N VAL A 751 7.72 13.39 -4.70
CA VAL A 751 6.67 14.41 -4.89
C VAL A 751 7.08 15.72 -4.22
N ALA A 752 7.60 15.67 -3.00
CA ALA A 752 8.07 16.85 -2.30
C ALA A 752 9.25 17.55 -3.02
N VAL A 753 10.20 16.79 -3.62
CA VAL A 753 11.26 17.39 -4.45
C VAL A 753 10.67 18.16 -5.63
N ARG A 754 9.69 17.58 -6.35
CA ARG A 754 9.03 18.28 -7.46
C ARG A 754 8.31 19.55 -7.00
N GLN A 755 7.67 19.51 -5.84
CA GLN A 755 6.99 20.69 -5.26
C GLN A 755 7.98 21.77 -4.87
N ALA A 756 9.12 21.43 -4.24
CA ALA A 756 10.16 22.38 -3.90
C ALA A 756 10.69 23.13 -5.13
N VAL A 757 10.95 22.41 -6.22
CA VAL A 757 11.36 23.02 -7.50
C VAL A 757 10.29 23.94 -8.09
N LEU A 758 9.02 23.51 -8.08
CA LEU A 758 7.90 24.31 -8.61
C LEU A 758 7.67 25.62 -7.85
N VAL A 759 7.88 25.62 -6.54
CA VAL A 759 7.72 26.80 -5.68
C VAL A 759 8.97 27.71 -5.70
N GLY A 760 10.08 27.22 -6.26
CA GLY A 760 11.35 27.95 -6.30
C GLY A 760 12.12 27.91 -4.98
N ASP A 761 11.85 26.94 -4.13
CA ASP A 761 12.52 26.69 -2.84
C ASP A 761 13.64 25.62 -2.97
N ASP A 762 14.20 25.49 -4.15
CA ASP A 762 15.33 24.61 -4.42
C ASP A 762 16.67 25.33 -4.17
N ASP A 763 17.53 24.70 -3.38
CA ASP A 763 18.90 25.17 -3.08
C ASP A 763 19.95 24.63 -4.08
N GLY A 764 19.52 24.11 -5.22
CA GLY A 764 20.36 23.50 -6.25
C GLY A 764 20.70 22.04 -6.01
N THR A 765 20.07 21.39 -5.02
CA THR A 765 20.29 19.96 -4.70
C THR A 765 19.20 19.03 -5.25
N ALA A 766 18.13 19.57 -5.83
CA ALA A 766 16.97 18.81 -6.28
C ALA A 766 17.31 17.70 -7.28
N GLU A 767 18.22 17.96 -8.24
CA GLU A 767 18.67 16.95 -9.20
C GLU A 767 19.26 15.73 -8.47
N ALA A 768 20.21 15.97 -7.56
CA ALA A 768 20.87 14.89 -6.82
C ALA A 768 19.91 14.16 -5.91
N GLN A 769 19.04 14.88 -5.21
CA GLN A 769 18.01 14.30 -4.33
C GLN A 769 17.03 13.45 -5.13
N PHE A 770 16.55 13.94 -6.27
CA PHE A 770 15.61 13.22 -7.13
C PHE A 770 16.20 11.90 -7.63
N VAL A 771 17.44 11.93 -8.15
CA VAL A 771 18.11 10.73 -8.64
C VAL A 771 18.39 9.73 -7.52
N LEU A 772 18.92 10.19 -6.38
CA LEU A 772 19.19 9.33 -5.22
C LEU A 772 17.91 8.63 -4.72
N LEU A 773 16.82 9.37 -4.55
CA LEU A 773 15.53 8.83 -4.14
C LEU A 773 14.98 7.84 -5.17
N SER A 774 15.11 8.16 -6.46
CA SER A 774 14.67 7.29 -7.55
C SER A 774 15.45 5.97 -7.59
N VAL A 775 16.76 6.01 -7.36
CA VAL A 775 17.60 4.79 -7.29
C VAL A 775 17.19 3.93 -6.07
N LYS A 776 16.98 4.54 -4.90
CA LYS A 776 16.51 3.84 -3.69
C LYS A 776 15.14 3.23 -3.90
N LEU A 777 14.20 3.99 -4.46
CA LEU A 777 12.86 3.50 -4.79
C LEU A 777 12.91 2.34 -5.79
N ALA A 778 13.72 2.46 -6.83
CA ALA A 778 13.86 1.41 -7.84
C ALA A 778 14.44 0.11 -7.26
N ASP A 779 15.38 0.19 -6.31
CA ASP A 779 15.90 -0.99 -5.62
C ASP A 779 14.83 -1.67 -4.75
N VAL A 780 14.08 -0.90 -3.99
CA VAL A 780 12.94 -1.40 -3.19
C VAL A 780 11.86 -2.03 -4.09
N LEU A 781 11.49 -1.39 -5.19
CA LEU A 781 10.51 -1.95 -6.15
C LEU A 781 11.02 -3.24 -6.80
N ARG A 782 12.33 -3.34 -7.07
CA ARG A 782 12.97 -4.57 -7.57
C ARG A 782 12.87 -5.71 -6.57
N THR A 783 13.12 -5.46 -5.29
CA THR A 783 12.99 -6.49 -4.23
C THR A 783 11.55 -6.98 -4.07
N ARG A 784 10.57 -6.11 -4.34
CA ARG A 784 9.13 -6.45 -4.37
C ARG A 784 8.69 -7.16 -5.67
N GLY A 785 9.59 -7.30 -6.66
CA GLY A 785 9.27 -7.86 -7.98
C GLY A 785 8.56 -6.90 -8.93
N GLU A 786 8.42 -5.63 -8.59
CA GLU A 786 7.76 -4.58 -9.36
C GLU A 786 8.73 -3.91 -10.38
N THR A 787 9.41 -4.74 -11.17
CA THR A 787 10.52 -4.31 -12.04
C THR A 787 10.12 -3.30 -13.11
N ALA A 788 8.89 -3.38 -13.61
CA ALA A 788 8.39 -2.43 -14.60
C ALA A 788 8.24 -1.01 -14.02
N LEU A 789 7.74 -0.88 -12.78
CA LEU A 789 7.67 0.40 -12.08
C LEU A 789 9.07 0.94 -11.80
N ALA A 790 9.98 0.08 -11.34
CA ALA A 790 11.36 0.44 -11.08
C ALA A 790 12.03 1.03 -12.34
N ARG A 791 11.81 0.43 -13.52
CA ARG A 791 12.30 0.99 -14.79
C ARG A 791 11.70 2.36 -15.12
N GLY A 792 10.41 2.55 -14.87
CA GLY A 792 9.74 3.84 -15.08
C GLY A 792 10.35 4.95 -14.23
N VAL A 793 10.58 4.67 -12.96
CA VAL A 793 11.22 5.61 -12.02
C VAL A 793 12.64 5.98 -12.47
N LEU A 794 13.46 4.99 -12.89
CA LEU A 794 14.82 5.26 -13.37
C LEU A 794 14.85 5.99 -14.73
N ALA A 795 13.86 5.75 -15.60
CA ALA A 795 13.75 6.49 -16.86
C ALA A 795 13.45 7.97 -16.62
N GLU A 796 12.58 8.28 -15.65
CA GLU A 796 12.32 9.65 -15.23
C GLU A 796 13.56 10.29 -14.60
N ALA A 797 14.23 9.59 -13.69
CA ALA A 797 15.47 10.07 -13.05
C ALA A 797 16.57 10.40 -14.08
N ARG A 798 16.65 9.65 -15.15
CA ARG A 798 17.58 9.91 -16.25
C ARG A 798 17.30 11.24 -16.96
N GLY A 799 16.05 11.67 -17.02
CA GLY A 799 15.64 12.97 -17.56
C GLY A 799 16.04 14.15 -16.67
N TRP A 800 16.22 13.91 -15.37
CA TRP A 800 16.66 14.91 -14.40
C TRP A 800 18.19 15.05 -14.31
N SER A 801 18.93 14.00 -14.69
CA SER A 801 20.36 13.90 -14.40
C SER A 801 21.24 14.46 -15.50
N GLY A 802 22.08 15.44 -15.17
CA GLY A 802 23.18 15.99 -16.01
C GLY A 802 24.59 15.55 -15.59
N THR A 803 24.77 15.03 -14.37
CA THR A 803 26.09 14.67 -13.86
C THR A 803 26.48 13.22 -14.16
N PRO A 804 27.72 12.94 -14.62
CA PRO A 804 28.15 11.56 -14.92
C PRO A 804 28.01 10.57 -13.77
N MET A 805 28.23 11.02 -12.53
CA MET A 805 28.11 10.20 -11.32
C MET A 805 26.67 9.70 -11.13
N LEU A 806 25.71 10.61 -11.19
CA LEU A 806 24.30 10.27 -11.01
C LEU A 806 23.80 9.33 -12.11
N VAL A 807 24.24 9.57 -13.36
CA VAL A 807 23.90 8.67 -14.48
C VAL A 807 24.54 7.28 -14.31
N ALA A 808 25.74 7.18 -13.74
CA ALA A 808 26.37 5.89 -13.44
C ALA A 808 25.59 5.10 -12.38
N MET A 809 25.05 5.78 -11.36
CA MET A 809 24.16 5.16 -10.36
C MET A 809 22.87 4.64 -11.00
N ILE A 810 22.27 5.41 -11.92
CA ILE A 810 21.08 4.97 -12.67
C ILE A 810 21.41 3.76 -13.55
N ASP A 811 22.56 3.74 -14.22
CA ASP A 811 22.98 2.60 -15.07
C ASP A 811 23.17 1.34 -14.23
N ARG A 812 23.75 1.45 -13.01
CA ARG A 812 23.90 0.35 -12.05
C ARG A 812 22.55 -0.19 -11.60
N ALA A 813 21.64 0.69 -11.17
CA ALA A 813 20.30 0.30 -10.76
C ALA A 813 19.49 -0.35 -11.91
N SER A 814 19.63 0.21 -13.13
CA SER A 814 19.00 -0.37 -14.34
C SER A 814 19.51 -1.79 -14.63
N ALA A 815 20.81 -2.03 -14.43
CA ALA A 815 21.40 -3.36 -14.59
C ALA A 815 20.89 -4.35 -13.55
N SER A 816 20.73 -3.94 -12.28
CA SER A 816 20.17 -4.78 -11.23
C SER A 816 18.73 -5.21 -11.56
N ILE A 817 17.93 -4.32 -12.17
CA ILE A 817 16.58 -4.66 -12.63
C ILE A 817 16.64 -5.64 -13.81
N ALA A 818 17.51 -5.39 -14.82
CA ALA A 818 17.68 -6.28 -15.97
C ALA A 818 18.08 -7.70 -15.53
N LEU A 819 18.98 -7.83 -14.53
CA LEU A 819 19.34 -9.13 -13.94
C LEU A 819 18.18 -9.82 -13.24
N ALA A 820 17.30 -9.08 -12.57
CA ALA A 820 16.10 -9.62 -11.93
C ALA A 820 15.09 -10.13 -12.97
N GLU A 821 15.05 -9.53 -14.16
CA GLU A 821 14.20 -9.93 -15.29
C GLU A 821 14.83 -11.06 -16.15
N GLY A 822 16.09 -11.43 -15.89
CA GLY A 822 16.83 -12.42 -16.66
C GLY A 822 17.53 -11.86 -17.92
N ASP A 823 17.48 -10.55 -18.16
CA ASP A 823 18.19 -9.87 -19.27
C ASP A 823 19.65 -9.61 -18.88
N VAL A 824 20.46 -10.66 -18.99
CA VAL A 824 21.90 -10.59 -18.62
C VAL A 824 22.70 -9.72 -19.58
N GLU A 825 22.40 -9.72 -20.89
CA GLU A 825 23.11 -8.91 -21.88
C GLU A 825 22.83 -7.42 -21.71
N GLY A 826 21.56 -7.05 -21.47
CA GLY A 826 21.16 -5.68 -21.15
C GLY A 826 21.83 -5.16 -19.87
N ALA A 827 21.95 -6.01 -18.86
CA ALA A 827 22.67 -5.69 -17.63
C ALA A 827 24.16 -5.42 -17.87
N ILE A 828 24.87 -6.31 -18.58
CA ILE A 828 26.29 -6.13 -18.93
C ILE A 828 26.49 -4.82 -19.69
N THR A 829 25.63 -4.53 -20.65
CA THR A 829 25.70 -3.28 -21.45
C THR A 829 25.54 -2.05 -20.56
N SER A 830 24.60 -2.06 -19.61
CA SER A 830 24.35 -0.95 -18.69
C SER A 830 25.51 -0.76 -17.72
N LEU A 831 26.04 -1.86 -17.16
CA LEU A 831 27.17 -1.82 -16.25
C LEU A 831 28.45 -1.28 -16.91
N ARG A 832 28.78 -1.69 -18.14
CA ARG A 832 29.93 -1.14 -18.89
C ARG A 832 29.81 0.36 -19.11
N ARG A 833 28.62 0.85 -19.45
CA ARG A 833 28.38 2.30 -19.53
C ARG A 833 28.57 2.99 -18.19
N GLY A 834 28.07 2.39 -17.12
CA GLY A 834 28.22 2.87 -15.75
C GLY A 834 29.69 2.95 -15.33
N VAL A 835 30.47 1.89 -15.57
CA VAL A 835 31.94 1.84 -15.30
C VAL A 835 32.66 2.98 -15.98
N GLY A 836 32.45 3.18 -17.28
CA GLY A 836 33.12 4.25 -18.04
C GLY A 836 32.82 5.65 -17.48
N ARG A 837 31.58 5.88 -16.99
CA ARG A 837 31.19 7.14 -16.37
C ARG A 837 31.77 7.31 -14.97
N ALA A 838 31.74 6.24 -14.16
CA ALA A 838 32.25 6.27 -12.79
C ALA A 838 33.78 6.53 -12.76
N ILE A 839 34.56 5.90 -13.65
CA ILE A 839 35.99 6.18 -13.77
C ILE A 839 36.26 7.67 -14.04
N ALA A 840 35.46 8.29 -14.90
CA ALA A 840 35.59 9.73 -15.23
C ALA A 840 35.30 10.65 -14.01
N THR A 841 34.60 10.18 -12.99
CA THR A 841 34.29 10.94 -11.76
C THR A 841 35.35 10.78 -10.66
N GLY A 842 36.16 9.72 -10.71
CA GLY A 842 37.14 9.37 -9.67
C GLY A 842 36.56 8.75 -8.42
N ASP A 843 35.26 8.42 -8.38
CA ASP A 843 34.63 7.73 -7.25
C ASP A 843 34.95 6.22 -7.30
N MET A 844 36.02 5.84 -6.62
CA MET A 844 36.50 4.45 -6.57
C MET A 844 35.57 3.49 -5.84
N ASN A 845 34.71 3.97 -4.93
CA ASN A 845 33.68 3.12 -4.32
C ASN A 845 32.67 2.66 -5.36
N LEU A 846 32.13 3.60 -6.14
CA LEU A 846 31.19 3.29 -7.20
C LEU A 846 31.83 2.45 -8.31
N VAL A 847 33.11 2.71 -8.65
CA VAL A 847 33.89 1.93 -9.62
C VAL A 847 33.99 0.47 -9.16
N CYS A 848 34.43 0.22 -7.94
CA CYS A 848 34.55 -1.15 -7.39
C CYS A 848 33.19 -1.89 -7.38
N GLU A 849 32.11 -1.22 -7.01
CA GLU A 849 30.78 -1.81 -7.00
C GLU A 849 30.29 -2.17 -8.41
N LEU A 850 30.49 -1.29 -9.38
CA LEU A 850 30.12 -1.55 -10.78
C LEU A 850 30.91 -2.71 -11.38
N TYR A 851 32.23 -2.83 -11.10
CA TYR A 851 33.03 -3.97 -11.56
C TYR A 851 32.62 -5.29 -10.91
N LEU A 852 32.24 -5.27 -9.63
CA LEU A 852 31.70 -6.46 -8.94
C LEU A 852 30.38 -6.91 -9.58
N ASP A 853 29.47 -5.99 -9.82
CA ASP A 853 28.19 -6.27 -10.45
C ASP A 853 28.41 -6.76 -11.91
N LEU A 854 29.34 -6.13 -12.67
CA LEU A 854 29.70 -6.54 -14.03
C LEU A 854 30.31 -7.95 -14.07
N SER A 855 31.22 -8.26 -13.14
CA SER A 855 31.81 -9.61 -13.06
C SER A 855 30.75 -10.65 -12.75
N THR A 856 29.82 -10.33 -11.87
CA THR A 856 28.68 -11.21 -11.51
C THR A 856 27.76 -11.45 -12.71
N ALA A 857 27.46 -10.40 -13.48
CA ALA A 857 26.65 -10.49 -14.70
C ALA A 857 27.34 -11.34 -15.77
N LEU A 858 28.66 -11.14 -15.98
CA LEU A 858 29.48 -11.93 -16.92
C LEU A 858 29.53 -13.40 -16.53
N LEU A 859 29.68 -13.72 -15.24
CA LEU A 859 29.62 -15.11 -14.75
C LEU A 859 28.26 -15.76 -15.03
N ARG A 860 27.16 -15.04 -14.84
CA ARG A 860 25.83 -15.54 -15.18
C ARG A 860 25.66 -15.76 -16.69
N ASN A 861 26.38 -14.99 -17.52
CA ASN A 861 26.44 -15.16 -18.97
C ASN A 861 27.34 -16.33 -19.43
N GLY A 862 28.10 -16.96 -18.52
CA GLY A 862 29.06 -18.00 -18.84
C GLY A 862 30.45 -17.49 -19.27
N ASP A 863 30.69 -16.18 -19.22
CA ASP A 863 31.93 -15.50 -19.66
C ASP A 863 32.94 -15.36 -18.50
N GLY A 864 33.40 -16.47 -17.90
CA GLY A 864 34.28 -16.48 -16.74
C GLY A 864 35.61 -15.73 -16.95
N ASP A 865 36.25 -15.90 -18.12
CA ASP A 865 37.53 -15.25 -18.44
C ASP A 865 37.38 -13.71 -18.54
N LYS A 866 36.27 -13.24 -19.13
CA LYS A 866 35.98 -11.79 -19.18
C LYS A 866 35.72 -11.25 -17.78
N ALA A 867 34.95 -11.95 -16.96
CA ALA A 867 34.68 -11.56 -15.58
C ALA A 867 35.98 -11.44 -14.76
N GLN A 868 36.92 -12.37 -14.96
CA GLN A 868 38.23 -12.32 -14.31
C GLN A 868 39.06 -11.10 -14.75
N ASN A 869 39.07 -10.78 -16.06
CA ASN A 869 39.80 -9.64 -16.60
C ASN A 869 39.23 -8.30 -16.06
N GLU A 870 37.91 -8.16 -15.98
CA GLU A 870 37.26 -6.95 -15.42
C GLU A 870 37.67 -6.72 -13.95
N LEU A 871 37.76 -7.80 -13.13
CA LEU A 871 38.23 -7.66 -11.75
C LEU A 871 39.73 -7.31 -11.65
N VAL A 872 40.57 -7.81 -12.57
CA VAL A 872 41.98 -7.41 -12.63
C VAL A 872 42.11 -5.94 -12.96
N GLU A 873 41.36 -5.46 -13.96
CA GLU A 873 41.34 -4.04 -14.33
C GLU A 873 40.90 -3.14 -13.16
N CYS A 874 39.87 -3.55 -12.40
CA CYS A 874 39.45 -2.85 -11.19
C CYS A 874 40.58 -2.78 -10.13
N ILE A 875 41.32 -3.90 -9.92
CA ILE A 875 42.44 -3.94 -8.97
C ILE A 875 43.57 -3.01 -9.44
N ASP A 876 43.89 -3.01 -10.73
CA ASP A 876 44.92 -2.15 -11.31
C ASP A 876 44.53 -0.68 -11.14
N LEU A 877 43.31 -0.29 -11.45
CA LEU A 877 42.80 1.06 -11.24
C LEU A 877 42.86 1.51 -9.77
N ALA A 878 42.50 0.60 -8.85
CA ALA A 878 42.50 0.90 -7.42
C ALA A 878 43.92 1.01 -6.84
N THR A 879 44.92 0.45 -7.50
CA THR A 879 46.31 0.44 -7.04
C THR A 879 47.23 1.49 -7.69
N LEU A 880 46.86 1.97 -8.90
CA LEU A 880 47.66 2.93 -9.71
C LEU A 880 47.27 4.40 -9.49
N GLY A 881 46.19 4.72 -8.78
CA GLY A 881 45.77 6.10 -8.55
C GLY A 881 46.78 6.90 -7.71
N GLU A 882 47.23 8.06 -8.21
CA GLU A 882 48.07 9.01 -7.45
C GLU A 882 47.25 9.48 -6.23
N GLY A 883 47.65 9.08 -5.03
CA GLY A 883 46.96 9.38 -3.78
C GLY A 883 46.38 8.15 -3.09
N PHE A 884 46.34 6.98 -3.71
CA PHE A 884 46.04 5.71 -3.06
C PHE A 884 47.30 5.21 -2.37
N THR A 885 47.52 5.57 -1.14
CA THR A 885 48.36 4.75 -0.29
C THR A 885 47.63 3.41 -0.11
N ALA A 886 48.30 2.28 -0.24
CA ALA A 886 47.78 0.91 0.01
C ALA A 886 47.08 0.80 1.38
N ILE A 887 47.00 1.87 2.09
CA ILE A 887 46.47 2.08 3.43
C ILE A 887 45.01 2.52 3.43
N GLU A 888 44.44 3.12 2.38
CA GLU A 888 43.10 3.73 2.33
C GLU A 888 42.23 3.23 1.16
N GLY A 889 42.30 1.94 0.82
CA GLY A 889 41.47 1.36 -0.23
C GLY A 889 39.96 1.59 -0.01
N PRO A 890 39.13 1.70 -1.08
CA PRO A 890 37.70 1.86 -0.98
C PRO A 890 37.05 0.73 -0.20
N GLU A 891 35.98 1.01 0.52
CA GLU A 891 35.30 0.02 1.36
C GLU A 891 34.98 -1.30 0.61
N PRO A 892 34.48 -1.29 -0.65
CA PRO A 892 34.19 -2.52 -1.37
C PRO A 892 35.39 -3.30 -1.88
N PHE A 893 36.62 -2.79 -1.77
CA PHE A 893 37.81 -3.38 -2.40
C PHE A 893 38.11 -4.81 -1.91
N TRP A 894 37.89 -5.12 -0.64
CA TRP A 894 38.00 -6.49 -0.14
C TRP A 894 37.09 -7.49 -0.86
N ARG A 895 35.91 -7.02 -1.31
CA ARG A 895 34.94 -7.83 -2.07
C ARG A 895 35.48 -8.18 -3.45
N VAL A 896 36.15 -7.21 -4.12
CA VAL A 896 36.83 -7.42 -5.40
C VAL A 896 37.93 -8.45 -5.27
N LEU A 897 38.82 -8.30 -4.26
CA LEU A 897 39.92 -9.25 -4.00
C LEU A 897 39.39 -10.64 -3.68
N ARG A 898 38.31 -10.76 -2.88
CA ARG A 898 37.68 -12.04 -2.57
C ARG A 898 37.11 -12.73 -3.81
N ALA A 899 36.39 -11.97 -4.65
CA ALA A 899 35.82 -12.50 -5.88
C ALA A 899 36.93 -12.99 -6.83
N GLN A 900 38.01 -12.22 -6.97
CA GLN A 900 39.17 -12.60 -7.78
C GLN A 900 39.86 -13.84 -7.23
N ALA A 901 40.02 -13.95 -5.90
CA ALA A 901 40.56 -15.17 -5.27
C ALA A 901 39.75 -16.42 -5.60
N GLN A 902 38.43 -16.33 -5.57
CA GLN A 902 37.55 -17.44 -5.92
C GLN A 902 37.65 -17.85 -7.39
N MET A 903 37.81 -16.90 -8.31
CA MET A 903 37.97 -17.19 -9.74
C MET A 903 39.31 -17.83 -10.04
N VAL A 904 40.38 -17.30 -9.45
CA VAL A 904 41.73 -17.83 -9.59
C VAL A 904 41.83 -19.26 -9.02
N GLU A 905 41.14 -19.55 -7.92
CA GLU A 905 41.01 -20.91 -7.38
C GLU A 905 40.31 -21.86 -8.35
N ASN A 906 39.19 -21.39 -8.93
CA ASN A 906 38.42 -22.17 -9.92
C ASN A 906 39.27 -22.49 -11.18
N ALA A 907 40.23 -21.62 -11.51
CA ALA A 907 41.19 -21.81 -12.58
C ALA A 907 42.40 -22.74 -12.16
N GLY A 908 42.47 -23.17 -10.89
CA GLY A 908 43.44 -24.13 -10.39
C GLY A 908 44.72 -23.52 -9.77
N ASP A 909 44.86 -22.18 -9.68
CA ASP A 909 45.99 -21.53 -9.05
C ASP A 909 45.73 -21.21 -7.58
N SER A 910 45.77 -22.26 -6.75
CA SER A 910 45.48 -22.17 -5.32
C SER A 910 46.48 -21.29 -4.56
N TYR A 911 47.74 -21.15 -5.02
CA TYR A 911 48.71 -20.29 -4.37
C TYR A 911 48.39 -18.80 -4.54
N ARG A 912 48.08 -18.38 -5.75
CA ARG A 912 47.62 -17.00 -6.06
C ARG A 912 46.32 -16.69 -5.41
N ALA A 913 45.35 -17.62 -5.40
CA ALA A 913 44.08 -17.51 -4.70
C ALA A 913 44.25 -17.25 -3.19
N LEU A 914 45.17 -17.98 -2.56
CA LEU A 914 45.46 -17.82 -1.13
C LEU A 914 45.98 -16.40 -0.82
N ARG A 915 46.92 -15.88 -1.64
CA ARG A 915 47.50 -14.54 -1.47
C ARG A 915 46.46 -13.45 -1.63
N LEU A 916 45.58 -13.58 -2.62
CA LEU A 916 44.47 -12.63 -2.84
C LEU A 916 43.47 -12.64 -1.69
N ALA A 917 43.15 -13.82 -1.15
CA ALA A 917 42.26 -13.95 -0.02
C ALA A 917 42.90 -13.41 1.29
N GLU A 918 44.21 -13.57 1.50
CA GLU A 918 44.91 -12.93 2.61
C GLU A 918 44.90 -11.40 2.50
N ALA A 919 45.09 -10.84 1.29
CA ALA A 919 44.95 -9.41 1.05
C ALA A 919 43.49 -8.91 1.29
N ALA A 920 42.50 -9.69 0.85
CA ALA A 920 41.09 -9.38 1.11
C ALA A 920 40.77 -9.35 2.61
N LEU A 921 41.34 -10.30 3.41
CA LEU A 921 41.14 -10.30 4.85
C LEU A 921 41.75 -9.07 5.51
N PHE A 922 42.96 -8.68 5.09
CA PHE A 922 43.60 -7.46 5.58
C PHE A 922 42.76 -6.22 5.36
N HIS A 923 42.20 -6.05 4.14
CA HIS A 923 41.32 -4.92 3.82
C HIS A 923 40.00 -4.98 4.58
N ALA A 924 39.33 -6.13 4.67
CA ALA A 924 38.10 -6.29 5.42
C ALA A 924 38.23 -5.90 6.90
N GLN A 925 39.34 -6.35 7.54
CA GLN A 925 39.64 -5.99 8.93
C GLN A 925 39.89 -4.50 9.10
N ARG A 926 40.54 -3.90 8.14
CA ARG A 926 40.90 -2.50 8.15
C ARG A 926 39.67 -1.58 8.03
N VAL A 927 38.74 -1.87 7.11
CA VAL A 927 37.45 -1.16 6.99
C VAL A 927 36.45 -1.57 8.09
N ARG A 928 36.91 -2.40 9.06
CA ARG A 928 36.10 -2.91 10.19
C ARG A 928 34.84 -3.67 9.76
N SER A 929 34.86 -4.27 8.57
CA SER A 929 33.77 -5.14 8.10
C SER A 929 33.86 -6.52 8.74
N ARG A 930 33.12 -6.77 9.82
CA ARG A 930 33.10 -8.05 10.54
C ARG A 930 32.56 -9.17 9.64
N LEU A 931 31.47 -8.91 8.94
CA LEU A 931 30.92 -9.85 7.95
C LEU A 931 31.93 -10.13 6.84
N GLY A 932 32.59 -9.09 6.33
CA GLY A 932 33.66 -9.24 5.34
C GLY A 932 34.79 -10.13 5.82
N ALA A 933 35.30 -9.89 7.01
CA ALA A 933 36.34 -10.69 7.61
C ALA A 933 35.91 -12.17 7.77
N ALA A 934 34.72 -12.42 8.27
CA ALA A 934 34.15 -13.77 8.44
C ALA A 934 34.01 -14.52 7.09
N ARG A 935 33.49 -13.85 6.05
CA ARG A 935 33.33 -14.40 4.69
C ARG A 935 34.67 -14.72 4.02
N VAL A 936 35.67 -13.87 4.23
CA VAL A 936 37.03 -14.12 3.71
C VAL A 936 37.74 -15.21 4.48
N GLN A 937 37.59 -15.29 5.81
CA GLN A 937 38.12 -16.37 6.64
C GLN A 937 37.49 -17.72 6.26
N GLN A 938 36.21 -17.76 5.92
CA GLN A 938 35.56 -18.96 5.38
C GLN A 938 36.23 -19.43 4.07
N LEU A 939 36.49 -18.49 3.14
CA LEU A 939 37.20 -18.81 1.89
C LEU A 939 38.65 -19.29 2.18
N LEU A 940 39.39 -18.61 3.06
CA LEU A 940 40.73 -18.98 3.45
C LEU A 940 40.79 -20.39 4.09
N ALA A 941 39.79 -20.74 4.89
CA ALA A 941 39.70 -22.10 5.45
C ALA A 941 39.58 -23.15 4.32
N GLN A 942 38.72 -22.91 3.34
CA GLN A 942 38.53 -23.80 2.19
C GLN A 942 39.81 -23.92 1.33
N LEU A 943 40.46 -22.80 1.05
CA LEU A 943 41.72 -22.76 0.28
C LEU A 943 42.84 -23.47 1.00
N CYS A 944 42.97 -23.28 2.33
CA CYS A 944 43.96 -23.96 3.15
C CYS A 944 43.74 -25.48 3.26
N ASP A 945 42.46 -25.92 3.31
CA ASP A 945 42.13 -27.35 3.30
C ASP A 945 42.59 -28.03 1.99
N LYS A 946 42.29 -27.38 0.85
CA LYS A 946 42.72 -27.85 -0.49
C LYS A 946 44.25 -27.87 -0.61
N ALA A 947 44.94 -26.87 -0.05
CA ALA A 947 46.41 -26.78 -0.04
C ALA A 947 47.06 -27.69 0.99
N GLY A 948 46.31 -28.48 1.75
CA GLY A 948 46.89 -29.38 2.78
C GLY A 948 47.34 -28.67 4.05
N LEU A 949 46.95 -27.42 4.29
CA LEU A 949 47.37 -26.60 5.42
C LEU A 949 46.35 -26.68 6.57
N GLY A 950 46.02 -27.90 7.04
CA GLY A 950 44.91 -28.16 7.95
C GLY A 950 44.90 -27.31 9.23
N ASN A 951 46.07 -27.05 9.86
CA ASN A 951 46.15 -26.21 11.07
C ASN A 951 45.76 -24.75 10.80
N LYS A 952 46.12 -24.22 9.63
CA LYS A 952 45.72 -22.86 9.21
C LYS A 952 44.22 -22.81 8.87
N ALA A 953 43.72 -23.82 8.16
CA ALA A 953 42.30 -23.97 7.82
C ALA A 953 41.45 -23.97 9.08
N GLU A 954 41.84 -24.70 10.10
CA GLU A 954 41.08 -24.79 11.35
C GLU A 954 41.07 -23.45 12.13
N ARG A 955 42.16 -22.71 12.13
CA ARG A 955 42.20 -21.38 12.74
C ARG A 955 41.24 -20.42 12.05
N TYR A 956 41.24 -20.36 10.71
CA TYR A 956 40.35 -19.50 9.96
C TYR A 956 38.88 -19.93 10.13
N ARG A 957 38.60 -21.23 10.16
CA ARG A 957 37.24 -21.77 10.40
C ARG A 957 36.74 -21.41 11.79
N ALA A 958 37.54 -21.59 12.83
CA ALA A 958 37.17 -21.24 14.20
C ALA A 958 36.90 -19.73 14.34
N SER A 959 37.74 -18.90 13.70
CA SER A 959 37.52 -17.44 13.67
C SER A 959 36.25 -17.06 12.93
N ALA A 960 36.00 -17.65 11.75
CA ALA A 960 34.77 -17.41 11.01
C ALA A 960 33.51 -17.84 11.79
N ILE A 961 33.54 -18.98 12.45
CA ILE A 961 32.45 -19.48 13.30
C ILE A 961 32.18 -18.48 14.43
N ASN A 962 33.21 -17.98 15.09
CA ASN A 962 33.06 -17.02 16.18
C ASN A 962 32.46 -15.71 15.70
N GLU A 963 32.95 -15.17 14.58
CA GLU A 963 32.36 -13.92 14.00
C GLU A 963 30.93 -14.12 13.55
N MET A 964 30.60 -15.25 12.87
CA MET A 964 29.21 -15.49 12.44
C MET A 964 28.24 -15.68 13.62
N ARG A 965 28.72 -16.29 14.72
CA ARG A 965 27.95 -16.38 15.97
C ARG A 965 27.69 -15.02 16.57
N THR A 966 28.69 -14.16 16.64
CA THR A 966 28.53 -12.80 17.18
C THR A 966 27.69 -11.89 16.27
N LEU A 967 27.67 -12.13 14.97
CA LEU A 967 26.78 -11.48 14.01
C LEU A 967 25.35 -11.99 14.08
N GLY A 968 25.11 -13.18 14.65
CA GLY A 968 23.78 -13.78 14.76
C GLY A 968 23.34 -14.59 13.53
N ASP A 969 24.22 -14.85 12.55
CA ASP A 969 23.88 -15.73 11.41
C ASP A 969 23.97 -17.21 11.81
N ARG A 970 22.83 -17.73 12.32
CA ARG A 970 22.75 -19.14 12.78
C ARG A 970 22.92 -20.15 11.66
N ARG A 971 22.43 -19.81 10.45
CA ARG A 971 22.55 -20.72 9.31
C ARG A 971 23.98 -20.84 8.83
N ALA A 972 24.67 -19.72 8.60
CA ALA A 972 26.07 -19.74 8.21
C ALA A 972 26.95 -20.41 9.29
N THR A 973 26.62 -20.16 10.57
CA THR A 973 27.29 -20.84 11.69
C THR A 973 27.11 -22.36 11.62
N ALA A 974 25.88 -22.85 11.40
CA ALA A 974 25.58 -24.26 11.27
C ALA A 974 26.28 -24.89 10.04
N GLU A 975 26.27 -24.20 8.89
CA GLU A 975 26.96 -24.62 7.67
C GLU A 975 28.47 -24.76 7.88
N LEU A 976 29.11 -23.82 8.60
CA LEU A 976 30.54 -23.86 8.95
C LEU A 976 30.85 -25.00 9.92
N LEU A 977 29.97 -25.25 10.90
CA LEU A 977 30.12 -26.39 11.84
C LEU A 977 30.01 -27.74 11.13
N LEU A 978 29.16 -27.80 10.08
CA LEU A 978 28.96 -29.01 9.27
C LEU A 978 29.96 -29.14 8.11
N SER A 979 30.83 -28.15 7.86
CA SER A 979 31.86 -28.24 6.80
C SER A 979 32.84 -29.35 7.08
N ASP A 980 33.16 -30.16 6.05
CA ASP A 980 34.06 -31.32 6.19
C ASP A 980 35.52 -30.89 6.34
N THR A 981 36.23 -31.48 7.27
CA THR A 981 37.69 -31.41 7.37
C THR A 981 38.29 -32.69 6.75
N PRO A 982 39.02 -32.59 5.62
CA PRO A 982 39.46 -33.79 4.88
C PRO A 982 40.41 -34.71 5.61
N ARG A 983 41.00 -34.33 6.75
CA ARG A 983 42.06 -35.12 7.46
C ARG A 983 41.97 -35.16 8.99
N ALA A 984 41.02 -34.54 9.64
CA ALA A 984 40.86 -34.64 11.08
C ALA A 984 39.92 -35.82 11.42
N ALA A 985 40.48 -36.93 11.76
CA ALA A 985 39.74 -38.12 12.24
C ALA A 985 39.04 -37.91 13.59
N VAL A 986 39.00 -36.70 14.11
CA VAL A 986 38.29 -36.35 15.34
C VAL A 986 37.31 -35.24 15.01
N ILE A 987 36.10 -35.61 14.58
CA ILE A 987 34.96 -34.74 14.61
C ILE A 987 34.74 -34.40 16.08
N ILE A 988 34.86 -33.12 16.44
CA ILE A 988 34.60 -32.66 17.81
C ILE A 988 33.08 -32.83 18.05
N PRO A 989 32.65 -33.79 18.92
CA PRO A 989 31.21 -34.08 19.11
C PRO A 989 30.39 -32.82 19.45
N SER A 990 30.92 -31.93 20.25
CA SER A 990 30.28 -30.68 20.63
C SER A 990 29.94 -29.75 19.45
N ARG A 991 30.66 -29.82 18.32
CA ARG A 991 30.32 -29.04 17.10
C ARG A 991 29.09 -29.59 16.38
N ILE A 992 28.94 -30.90 16.36
CA ILE A 992 27.79 -31.53 15.72
C ILE A 992 26.56 -31.32 16.58
N ASP A 993 26.68 -31.42 17.90
CA ASP A 993 25.58 -31.14 18.81
C ASP A 993 25.13 -29.69 18.68
N ASP A 994 26.07 -28.75 18.62
CA ASP A 994 25.77 -27.32 18.32
C ASP A 994 25.05 -27.15 16.96
N ALA A 995 25.52 -27.87 15.92
CA ALA A 995 24.90 -27.81 14.60
C ALA A 995 23.49 -28.43 14.59
N VAL A 996 23.27 -29.55 15.28
CA VAL A 996 21.96 -30.18 15.46
C VAL A 996 21.01 -29.20 16.14
N GLN A 997 21.45 -28.54 17.19
CA GLN A 997 20.67 -27.58 17.94
C GLN A 997 20.32 -26.36 17.07
N LEU A 998 21.32 -25.75 16.41
CA LEU A 998 21.12 -24.59 15.55
C LEU A 998 20.17 -24.86 14.37
N THR A 999 20.32 -25.99 13.70
CA THR A 999 19.48 -26.36 12.56
C THR A 999 18.04 -26.59 12.97
N LYS A 1000 17.78 -27.09 14.19
CA LYS A 1000 16.46 -27.19 14.78
C LYS A 1000 15.88 -25.80 15.10
N GLU A 1001 16.70 -24.92 15.72
CA GLU A 1001 16.30 -23.57 16.12
C GLU A 1001 15.85 -22.69 14.95
N ILE A 1002 16.39 -22.91 13.75
CA ILE A 1002 16.07 -22.11 12.55
C ILE A 1002 15.13 -22.84 11.59
N GLY A 1003 14.59 -24.01 11.95
CA GLY A 1003 13.71 -24.79 11.10
C GLY A 1003 14.33 -25.23 9.77
N TRP A 1004 15.64 -25.49 9.75
CA TRP A 1004 16.32 -25.96 8.55
C TRP A 1004 16.36 -27.49 8.49
N ALA A 1005 15.26 -28.08 7.97
CA ALA A 1005 15.07 -29.54 7.93
C ALA A 1005 16.21 -30.29 7.24
N GLU A 1006 16.67 -29.85 6.07
CA GLU A 1006 17.78 -30.46 5.33
C GLU A 1006 19.10 -30.42 6.14
N GLY A 1007 19.41 -29.27 6.74
CA GLY A 1007 20.57 -29.09 7.60
C GLY A 1007 20.51 -29.99 8.85
N HIS A 1008 19.32 -30.11 9.43
CA HIS A 1008 19.08 -30.94 10.60
C HIS A 1008 19.29 -32.41 10.31
N GLU A 1009 18.77 -32.94 9.21
CA GLU A 1009 19.04 -34.30 8.75
C GLU A 1009 20.55 -34.55 8.46
N ARG A 1010 21.20 -33.56 7.83
CA ARG A 1010 22.65 -33.61 7.60
C ARG A 1010 23.46 -33.65 8.91
N ALA A 1011 23.06 -32.85 9.90
CA ALA A 1011 23.66 -32.80 11.22
C ALA A 1011 23.45 -34.14 11.97
N LYS A 1012 22.23 -34.67 11.97
CA LYS A 1012 21.91 -35.98 12.57
C LYS A 1012 22.69 -37.15 11.94
N ARG A 1013 22.83 -37.17 10.61
CA ARG A 1013 23.67 -38.20 9.93
C ARG A 1013 25.13 -38.15 10.36
N LYS A 1014 25.65 -36.96 10.64
CA LYS A 1014 27.02 -36.80 11.15
C LYS A 1014 27.17 -37.13 12.64
N SER A 1015 26.11 -37.03 13.43
CA SER A 1015 26.06 -37.40 14.84
C SER A 1015 25.93 -38.93 15.05
N SER A 1016 25.42 -39.65 14.05
CA SER A 1016 25.29 -41.10 14.15
C SER A 1016 26.66 -41.79 14.06
N PRO A 1017 26.97 -42.76 14.94
CA PRO A 1017 28.24 -43.52 14.85
C PRO A 1017 28.34 -44.24 13.50
N PRO A 1018 29.53 -44.33 12.88
CA PRO A 1018 29.68 -45.01 11.62
C PRO A 1018 29.17 -46.46 11.76
N PRO A 1019 28.51 -47.03 10.74
CA PRO A 1019 28.03 -48.40 10.78
C PRO A 1019 29.20 -49.29 11.09
N SER A 1020 29.10 -50.10 12.17
CA SER A 1020 30.14 -51.07 12.55
C SER A 1020 30.45 -51.94 11.34
N VAL A 1021 31.65 -51.80 10.81
CA VAL A 1021 32.20 -52.76 9.83
C VAL A 1021 32.20 -54.11 10.51
N LYS A 1022 31.24 -54.95 10.18
CA LYS A 1022 31.28 -56.35 10.56
C LYS A 1022 32.51 -56.96 9.87
N SER A 1023 33.53 -57.32 10.69
CA SER A 1023 34.73 -58.10 10.30
C SER A 1023 34.35 -59.43 9.71
#